data_39df7d934d3c76850f07c962e9b966d2
#
_entry.id   39df7d934d3c76850f07c962e9b966d2
#
_cell.length_a   1.000
_cell.length_b   1.000
_cell.length_c   1.000
_cell.angle_alpha   90.00
_cell.angle_beta   90.00
_cell.angle_gamma   90.00
#
_symmetry.space_group_name_H-M   'P 1'
#
loop_
_entity.id
_entity.type
_entity.pdbx_description
1 polymer ?
#
loop_
_entity_poly.entity_id
_entity_poly.type
_entity_poly.pdbx_seq_one_letter_code
_entity_poly.pdbx_strand_id
1 'polypeptide(L)'
;VPDPRSYRPRPGDIPTQPGVYRFRDPKGRVIYVGKAVNLRARLSNYFQPIRSLHPRTATMVTTAASVEWTVVNTEVEALQLEYSWIKEFDPRFNVKYRDDKSYPWLAVTLSDEFPRVMVGRGAKRKGTRYFGPYSHAWAIRETVDVLLRVFPMRSCSNGVFKRSQQVGRPCLLGYIDKCSAPCVGNVSAEDHRRIVDDFCDFMGGQTAGFVRRIEKEMYAASEALEFERAARLRDDLGALQRALEKQAVVLGDGADADVIALAEDPLEVAVQVFHVRGGRIRGQRGWVADRVEEGESDKLVEDFLLQLYAGDPDSIPREVLVPALPPEPTVVEELLTDLRGSRVQVRVPQRGDKKTLLETVARNAGQTLALHKTKRASDLTTRNQALEELRESLELPEAPLRIECYDISHLQGSEIVASMVVFEDGLARKSEYRRFVIRGQQGSDDVRAMHEVITRRFRRLLDEQATSTEVNGERGPMLVDPETGRPRKFAYAPGLVVVDGGAPQVAAAVRALDELGIDDVPVCGLAKRLEEVWLPGQADPVILPRSSEGLYLLQRVRDEAHRFAITHHRSRRSKSMVESVLDDVPGLGEVRRKTLMKHFGSLRKLRAATAEEIAVVPGIGPATATAIKAAVEKNGSGVAVNTATGEVEET
;
A
#
# COMPACT_ATOMS: atom_id res chain seq x y z
N VAL A 1 -18.10 26.50 -16.18
CA VAL A 1 -18.33 25.17 -15.56
C VAL A 1 -19.79 24.83 -15.81
N PRO A 2 -20.13 23.64 -16.38
CA PRO A 2 -21.51 23.24 -16.56
C PRO A 2 -22.24 23.18 -15.20
N ASP A 3 -23.43 23.79 -15.14
CA ASP A 3 -24.27 23.65 -13.94
C ASP A 3 -24.91 22.25 -13.94
N PRO A 4 -24.69 21.40 -12.91
CA PRO A 4 -25.31 20.07 -12.82
C PRO A 4 -26.85 20.10 -12.93
N ARG A 5 -27.48 21.22 -12.60
CA ARG A 5 -28.93 21.39 -12.74
C ARG A 5 -29.38 21.39 -14.20
N SER A 6 -28.51 21.76 -15.15
CA SER A 6 -28.84 21.84 -16.57
C SER A 6 -29.08 20.49 -17.22
N TYR A 7 -28.48 19.41 -16.73
CA TYR A 7 -28.62 18.05 -17.27
C TYR A 7 -29.24 17.07 -16.29
N ARG A 8 -29.73 17.55 -15.14
CA ARG A 8 -30.40 16.73 -14.13
C ARG A 8 -31.68 16.10 -14.71
N PRO A 9 -31.78 14.75 -14.75
CA PRO A 9 -33.01 14.07 -15.17
C PRO A 9 -34.16 14.36 -14.19
N ARG A 10 -35.39 14.37 -14.69
CA ARG A 10 -36.56 14.43 -13.82
C ARG A 10 -36.63 13.12 -13.00
N PRO A 11 -36.89 13.16 -11.69
CA PRO A 11 -36.94 11.94 -10.88
C PRO A 11 -37.92 10.89 -11.41
N GLY A 12 -39.00 11.31 -12.11
CA GLY A 12 -39.98 10.41 -12.73
C GLY A 12 -39.45 9.65 -13.95
N ASP A 13 -38.45 10.19 -14.64
CA ASP A 13 -37.90 9.59 -15.85
C ASP A 13 -36.86 8.49 -15.52
N ILE A 14 -36.33 8.47 -14.29
CA ILE A 14 -35.35 7.50 -13.86
C ILE A 14 -36.06 6.25 -13.33
N PRO A 15 -35.81 5.07 -13.90
CA PRO A 15 -36.40 3.82 -13.42
C PRO A 15 -35.88 3.42 -12.03
N THR A 16 -36.60 2.56 -11.33
CA THR A 16 -36.20 2.01 -10.01
C THR A 16 -35.53 0.64 -10.12
N GLN A 17 -35.45 0.10 -11.32
CA GLN A 17 -34.82 -1.19 -11.61
C GLN A 17 -33.29 -1.12 -11.51
N PRO A 18 -32.62 -2.27 -11.42
CA PRO A 18 -31.17 -2.37 -11.55
C PRO A 18 -30.70 -1.86 -12.90
N GLY A 19 -29.50 -1.29 -12.92
CA GLY A 19 -28.92 -0.81 -14.18
C GLY A 19 -27.53 -0.21 -14.02
N VAL A 20 -27.01 0.19 -15.16
CA VAL A 20 -25.71 0.85 -15.27
C VAL A 20 -25.91 2.24 -15.85
N TYR A 21 -25.19 3.21 -15.35
CA TYR A 21 -25.26 4.60 -15.78
C TYR A 21 -23.86 5.13 -16.11
N ARG A 22 -23.83 6.14 -16.98
CA ARG A 22 -22.59 6.79 -17.40
C ARG A 22 -22.78 8.30 -17.51
N PHE A 23 -21.78 9.03 -17.04
CA PHE A 23 -21.69 10.47 -17.19
C PHE A 23 -20.78 10.81 -18.37
N ARG A 24 -21.19 11.81 -19.17
CA ARG A 24 -20.42 12.30 -20.30
C ARG A 24 -20.06 13.77 -20.14
N ASP A 25 -18.86 14.14 -20.61
CA ASP A 25 -18.43 15.52 -20.67
C ASP A 25 -19.09 16.27 -21.85
N PRO A 26 -18.92 17.61 -21.98
CA PRO A 26 -19.46 18.38 -23.11
C PRO A 26 -18.96 17.94 -24.48
N LYS A 27 -17.86 17.17 -24.55
CA LYS A 27 -17.34 16.58 -25.79
C LYS A 27 -17.90 15.18 -26.08
N GLY A 28 -18.86 14.71 -25.29
CA GLY A 28 -19.49 13.40 -25.43
C GLY A 28 -18.65 12.22 -24.92
N ARG A 29 -17.48 12.44 -24.32
CA ARG A 29 -16.64 11.37 -23.78
C ARG A 29 -17.22 10.87 -22.46
N VAL A 30 -17.24 9.56 -22.26
CA VAL A 30 -17.63 8.94 -20.98
C VAL A 30 -16.53 9.22 -19.96
N ILE A 31 -16.92 9.87 -18.86
CA ILE A 31 -15.99 10.25 -17.78
C ILE A 31 -16.16 9.44 -16.50
N TYR A 32 -17.32 8.82 -16.33
CA TYR A 32 -17.62 7.94 -15.19
C TYR A 32 -18.66 6.90 -15.59
N VAL A 33 -18.53 5.68 -15.06
CA VAL A 33 -19.47 4.56 -15.17
C VAL A 33 -19.75 4.03 -13.77
N GLY A 34 -21.01 3.70 -13.49
CA GLY A 34 -21.39 3.08 -12.22
C GLY A 34 -22.64 2.22 -12.37
N LYS A 35 -22.80 1.25 -11.46
CA LYS A 35 -24.01 0.42 -11.34
C LYS A 35 -24.91 0.87 -10.21
N ALA A 36 -26.15 0.45 -10.25
CA ALA A 36 -27.10 0.63 -9.16
C ALA A 36 -28.13 -0.50 -9.14
N VAL A 37 -28.47 -0.97 -7.96
CA VAL A 37 -29.65 -1.83 -7.71
C VAL A 37 -30.95 -1.04 -7.93
N ASN A 38 -30.91 0.25 -7.61
CA ASN A 38 -31.98 1.21 -7.84
C ASN A 38 -31.40 2.47 -8.49
N LEU A 39 -31.58 2.59 -9.81
CA LEU A 39 -31.04 3.71 -10.59
C LEU A 39 -31.55 5.07 -10.08
N ARG A 40 -32.83 5.19 -9.72
CA ARG A 40 -33.42 6.45 -9.26
C ARG A 40 -32.78 6.91 -7.95
N ALA A 41 -32.65 6.03 -6.99
CA ALA A 41 -32.05 6.34 -5.70
C ALA A 41 -30.57 6.75 -5.88
N ARG A 42 -29.83 5.98 -6.66
CA ARG A 42 -28.39 6.22 -6.89
C ARG A 42 -28.13 7.51 -7.66
N LEU A 43 -28.82 7.73 -8.75
CA LEU A 43 -28.65 8.94 -9.56
C LEU A 43 -29.09 10.20 -8.82
N SER A 44 -30.15 10.12 -7.99
CA SER A 44 -30.57 11.26 -7.16
C SER A 44 -29.50 11.73 -6.20
N ASN A 45 -28.64 10.84 -5.71
CA ASN A 45 -27.56 11.18 -4.80
C ASN A 45 -26.47 12.07 -5.45
N TYR A 46 -26.24 11.97 -6.76
CA TYR A 46 -25.29 12.81 -7.47
C TYR A 46 -25.76 14.24 -7.66
N PHE A 47 -27.07 14.50 -7.58
CA PHE A 47 -27.67 15.80 -7.78
C PHE A 47 -28.11 16.50 -6.49
N GLN A 48 -27.54 16.09 -5.36
CA GLN A 48 -27.63 16.81 -4.08
C GLN A 48 -26.85 18.14 -4.17
N PRO A 49 -27.03 19.06 -3.21
CA PRO A 49 -26.21 20.27 -3.17
C PRO A 49 -24.72 19.95 -3.26
N ILE A 50 -23.98 20.63 -4.13
CA ILE A 50 -22.56 20.36 -4.40
C ILE A 50 -21.74 20.32 -3.11
N ARG A 51 -22.07 21.15 -2.14
CA ARG A 51 -21.41 21.21 -0.82
C ARG A 51 -21.58 19.94 0.02
N SER A 52 -22.60 19.12 -0.27
CA SER A 52 -22.83 17.83 0.42
C SER A 52 -22.23 16.63 -0.31
N LEU A 53 -21.69 16.83 -1.52
CA LEU A 53 -21.06 15.80 -2.30
C LEU A 53 -19.58 15.68 -1.93
N HIS A 54 -19.05 14.47 -2.03
CA HIS A 54 -17.61 14.27 -1.97
C HIS A 54 -16.91 15.10 -3.08
N PRO A 55 -15.76 15.77 -2.83
CA PRO A 55 -15.13 16.69 -3.78
C PRO A 55 -14.92 16.11 -5.17
N ARG A 56 -14.49 14.85 -5.28
CA ARG A 56 -14.32 14.19 -6.57
C ARG A 56 -15.65 13.95 -7.29
N THR A 57 -16.67 13.55 -6.54
CA THR A 57 -18.04 13.42 -7.07
C THR A 57 -18.54 14.79 -7.53
N ALA A 58 -18.30 15.83 -6.75
CA ALA A 58 -18.61 17.21 -7.13
C ALA A 58 -17.89 17.61 -8.41
N THR A 59 -16.57 17.34 -8.51
CA THR A 59 -15.78 17.58 -9.71
C THR A 59 -16.30 16.78 -10.91
N MET A 60 -16.64 15.52 -10.72
CA MET A 60 -17.20 14.66 -11.77
C MET A 60 -18.52 15.22 -12.27
N VAL A 61 -19.45 15.54 -11.37
CA VAL A 61 -20.78 16.07 -11.71
C VAL A 61 -20.68 17.46 -12.37
N THR A 62 -19.78 18.32 -11.92
CA THR A 62 -19.56 19.66 -12.54
C THR A 62 -18.80 19.59 -13.86
N THR A 63 -18.08 18.50 -14.14
CA THR A 63 -17.43 18.27 -15.43
C THR A 63 -18.38 17.63 -16.43
N ALA A 64 -19.37 16.89 -15.96
CA ALA A 64 -20.34 16.22 -16.80
C ALA A 64 -21.30 17.22 -17.48
N ALA A 65 -21.81 16.84 -18.64
CA ALA A 65 -22.84 17.56 -19.37
C ALA A 65 -24.10 16.73 -19.60
N SER A 66 -24.03 15.41 -19.41
CA SER A 66 -25.18 14.51 -19.50
C SER A 66 -24.97 13.26 -18.68
N VAL A 67 -26.08 12.60 -18.33
CA VAL A 67 -26.10 11.28 -17.73
C VAL A 67 -27.08 10.40 -18.51
N GLU A 68 -26.65 9.18 -18.78
CA GLU A 68 -27.42 8.13 -19.49
C GLU A 68 -27.43 6.88 -18.64
N TRP A 69 -28.45 6.04 -18.79
CA TRP A 69 -28.55 4.75 -18.08
C TRP A 69 -29.13 3.68 -18.98
N THR A 70 -28.82 2.44 -18.63
CA THR A 70 -29.39 1.23 -19.24
C THR A 70 -29.93 0.35 -18.13
N VAL A 71 -31.21 -0.02 -18.23
CA VAL A 71 -31.85 -0.96 -17.31
C VAL A 71 -31.45 -2.37 -17.69
N VAL A 72 -31.18 -3.19 -16.69
CA VAL A 72 -30.91 -4.62 -16.82
C VAL A 72 -31.83 -5.43 -15.91
N ASN A 73 -31.92 -6.74 -16.12
CA ASN A 73 -32.86 -7.58 -15.39
C ASN A 73 -32.29 -8.05 -14.04
N THR A 74 -30.96 -8.20 -13.95
CA THR A 74 -30.28 -8.74 -12.76
C THR A 74 -29.10 -7.88 -12.35
N GLU A 75 -28.70 -7.98 -11.10
CA GLU A 75 -27.52 -7.33 -10.55
C GLU A 75 -26.22 -7.85 -11.19
N VAL A 76 -26.20 -9.14 -11.54
CA VAL A 76 -25.07 -9.76 -12.29
C VAL A 76 -24.90 -9.11 -13.65
N GLU A 77 -26.01 -8.91 -14.39
CA GLU A 77 -25.99 -8.19 -15.67
C GLU A 77 -25.51 -6.74 -15.50
N ALA A 78 -25.93 -6.05 -14.42
CA ALA A 78 -25.46 -4.70 -14.10
C ALA A 78 -23.93 -4.70 -13.88
N LEU A 79 -23.42 -5.65 -13.14
CA LEU A 79 -21.99 -5.78 -12.83
C LEU A 79 -21.18 -6.07 -14.11
N GLN A 80 -21.63 -7.00 -14.95
CA GLN A 80 -20.99 -7.32 -16.25
C GLN A 80 -20.99 -6.12 -17.19
N LEU A 81 -22.08 -5.39 -17.28
CA LEU A 81 -22.22 -4.24 -18.16
C LEU A 81 -21.36 -3.05 -17.67
N GLU A 82 -21.36 -2.77 -16.35
CA GLU A 82 -20.47 -1.78 -15.74
C GLU A 82 -19.02 -2.05 -16.09
N TYR A 83 -18.56 -3.29 -15.87
CA TYR A 83 -17.21 -3.70 -16.21
C TYR A 83 -16.91 -3.53 -17.71
N SER A 84 -17.80 -3.98 -18.60
CA SER A 84 -17.63 -3.86 -20.04
C SER A 84 -17.48 -2.40 -20.46
N TRP A 85 -18.29 -1.50 -19.90
CA TRP A 85 -18.22 -0.07 -20.19
C TRP A 85 -16.97 0.61 -19.60
N ILE A 86 -16.53 0.22 -18.39
CA ILE A 86 -15.26 0.71 -17.82
C ILE A 86 -14.10 0.33 -18.74
N LYS A 87 -14.10 -0.90 -19.25
CA LYS A 87 -13.05 -1.38 -20.17
C LYS A 87 -13.11 -0.71 -21.54
N GLU A 88 -14.30 -0.47 -22.08
CA GLU A 88 -14.52 0.14 -23.39
C GLU A 88 -14.17 1.63 -23.38
N PHE A 89 -14.66 2.38 -22.39
CA PHE A 89 -14.58 3.83 -22.38
C PHE A 89 -13.39 4.38 -21.58
N ASP A 90 -12.74 3.56 -20.77
CA ASP A 90 -11.60 3.92 -19.91
C ASP A 90 -11.84 5.24 -19.13
N PRO A 91 -12.95 5.37 -18.37
CA PRO A 91 -13.40 6.64 -17.84
C PRO A 91 -12.45 7.14 -16.73
N ARG A 92 -12.13 8.44 -16.77
CA ARG A 92 -11.11 9.06 -15.91
C ARG A 92 -11.47 9.14 -14.42
N PHE A 93 -12.76 9.07 -14.09
CA PHE A 93 -13.25 9.12 -12.71
C PHE A 93 -13.48 7.73 -12.08
N ASN A 94 -13.28 6.64 -12.80
CA ASN A 94 -13.26 5.30 -12.21
C ASN A 94 -11.87 4.95 -11.65
N VAL A 95 -11.83 4.05 -10.67
CA VAL A 95 -10.57 3.55 -10.09
C VAL A 95 -9.82 2.72 -11.13
N LYS A 96 -8.52 2.95 -11.26
CA LYS A 96 -7.64 2.18 -12.14
C LYS A 96 -6.49 1.61 -11.34
N TYR A 97 -6.43 0.29 -11.26
CA TYR A 97 -5.26 -0.39 -10.69
C TYR A 97 -4.18 -0.48 -11.77
N ARG A 98 -3.11 0.31 -11.62
CA ARG A 98 -1.99 0.31 -12.56
C ARG A 98 -1.02 -0.80 -12.18
N ASP A 99 -0.77 -1.73 -13.11
CA ASP A 99 0.28 -2.74 -12.97
C ASP A 99 1.60 -2.13 -13.44
N ASP A 100 2.43 -1.69 -12.51
CA ASP A 100 3.76 -1.10 -12.78
C ASP A 100 4.77 -2.12 -13.32
N LYS A 101 4.43 -3.43 -13.29
CA LYS A 101 5.34 -4.51 -13.66
C LYS A 101 4.65 -5.56 -14.52
N SER A 102 5.13 -5.75 -15.75
CA SER A 102 4.77 -6.94 -16.52
C SER A 102 5.47 -8.17 -15.93
N TYR A 103 4.72 -8.98 -15.19
CA TYR A 103 5.23 -10.21 -14.61
C TYR A 103 5.44 -11.29 -15.70
N PRO A 104 6.53 -12.05 -15.62
CA PRO A 104 6.74 -13.17 -16.52
C PRO A 104 5.77 -14.31 -16.23
N TRP A 105 5.36 -14.99 -17.28
CA TRP A 105 4.58 -16.22 -17.25
C TRP A 105 5.33 -17.37 -17.93
N LEU A 106 4.99 -18.59 -17.54
CA LEU A 106 5.35 -19.80 -18.25
C LEU A 106 4.17 -20.17 -19.16
N ALA A 107 4.44 -20.41 -20.43
CA ALA A 107 3.43 -20.76 -21.42
C ALA A 107 3.74 -22.10 -22.07
N VAL A 108 2.70 -22.90 -22.32
CA VAL A 108 2.74 -24.15 -23.07
C VAL A 108 1.78 -24.02 -24.23
N THR A 109 2.30 -24.11 -25.47
CA THR A 109 1.54 -23.90 -26.71
C THR A 109 0.75 -25.15 -27.08
N LEU A 110 -0.41 -25.38 -26.44
CA LEU A 110 -1.21 -26.59 -26.61
C LEU A 110 -1.83 -26.72 -28.01
N SER A 111 -1.95 -25.64 -28.76
CA SER A 111 -2.45 -25.66 -30.16
C SER A 111 -1.43 -26.14 -31.18
N ASP A 112 -0.14 -26.22 -30.83
CA ASP A 112 0.89 -26.72 -31.73
C ASP A 112 0.84 -28.25 -31.81
N GLU A 113 1.19 -28.83 -32.96
CA GLU A 113 1.36 -30.29 -33.14
C GLU A 113 2.37 -30.85 -32.12
N PHE A 114 3.50 -30.17 -31.96
CA PHE A 114 4.49 -30.44 -30.94
C PHE A 114 4.55 -29.22 -29.98
N PRO A 115 3.74 -29.21 -28.90
CA PRO A 115 3.72 -28.11 -27.96
C PRO A 115 5.09 -27.81 -27.37
N ARG A 116 5.34 -26.52 -27.09
CA ARG A 116 6.58 -26.11 -26.47
C ARG A 116 6.32 -25.33 -25.20
N VAL A 117 7.27 -25.41 -24.27
CA VAL A 117 7.33 -24.54 -23.08
C VAL A 117 8.16 -23.31 -23.37
N MET A 118 7.70 -22.16 -22.92
CA MET A 118 8.42 -20.88 -23.05
C MET A 118 8.12 -19.95 -21.89
N VAL A 119 9.10 -19.11 -21.55
CA VAL A 119 8.93 -18.02 -20.57
C VAL A 119 8.80 -16.71 -21.33
N GLY A 120 7.75 -15.97 -21.07
CA GLY A 120 7.45 -14.73 -21.77
C GLY A 120 6.77 -13.69 -20.90
N ARG A 121 6.49 -12.54 -21.52
CA ARG A 121 5.72 -11.42 -20.96
C ARG A 121 4.79 -10.89 -22.04
N GLY A 122 3.77 -10.11 -21.62
CA GLY A 122 2.85 -9.47 -22.55
C GLY A 122 1.57 -10.25 -22.80
N ALA A 123 0.89 -9.97 -23.92
CA ALA A 123 -0.44 -10.50 -24.21
C ALA A 123 -0.46 -12.03 -24.35
N LYS A 124 -1.46 -12.65 -23.77
CA LYS A 124 -1.72 -14.10 -23.85
C LYS A 124 -2.31 -14.47 -25.21
N ARG A 125 -1.99 -15.68 -25.68
CA ARG A 125 -2.46 -16.21 -26.98
C ARG A 125 -3.49 -17.32 -26.76
N LYS A 126 -4.52 -17.36 -27.57
CA LYS A 126 -5.52 -18.43 -27.57
C LYS A 126 -4.85 -19.80 -27.89
N GLY A 127 -5.30 -20.86 -27.26
CA GLY A 127 -4.73 -22.20 -27.42
C GLY A 127 -3.37 -22.43 -26.71
N THR A 128 -3.02 -21.59 -25.78
CA THR A 128 -1.80 -21.68 -24.96
C THR A 128 -2.19 -21.72 -23.49
N ARG A 129 -1.66 -22.67 -22.73
CA ARG A 129 -1.87 -22.75 -21.28
C ARG A 129 -0.80 -21.95 -20.57
N TYR A 130 -1.21 -21.11 -19.61
CA TYR A 130 -0.32 -20.22 -18.88
C TYR A 130 -0.22 -20.61 -17.41
N PHE A 131 0.98 -20.48 -16.85
CA PHE A 131 1.26 -20.68 -15.42
C PHE A 131 1.98 -19.46 -14.88
N GLY A 132 1.69 -19.08 -13.67
CA GLY A 132 2.18 -17.86 -13.02
C GLY A 132 1.02 -16.92 -12.69
N PRO A 133 1.25 -15.63 -12.48
CA PRO A 133 2.49 -14.89 -12.77
C PRO A 133 3.64 -15.19 -11.78
N TYR A 134 4.88 -15.05 -12.24
CA TYR A 134 6.07 -15.28 -11.42
C TYR A 134 6.76 -13.95 -11.12
N SER A 135 7.43 -13.84 -9.97
CA SER A 135 8.14 -12.61 -9.58
C SER A 135 9.37 -12.33 -10.45
N HIS A 136 10.08 -13.39 -10.89
CA HIS A 136 11.33 -13.27 -11.65
C HIS A 136 11.42 -14.26 -12.80
N ALA A 137 11.76 -13.78 -14.01
CA ALA A 137 11.90 -14.60 -15.20
C ALA A 137 13.08 -15.61 -15.12
N TRP A 138 14.15 -15.25 -14.40
CA TRP A 138 15.30 -16.14 -14.24
C TRP A 138 14.96 -17.35 -13.36
N ALA A 139 14.22 -17.14 -12.27
CA ALA A 139 13.84 -18.21 -11.35
C ALA A 139 12.95 -19.27 -12.04
N ILE A 140 11.99 -18.82 -12.86
CA ILE A 140 11.15 -19.78 -13.60
C ILE A 140 11.93 -20.48 -14.71
N ARG A 141 12.90 -19.81 -15.38
CA ARG A 141 13.75 -20.48 -16.37
C ARG A 141 14.61 -21.56 -15.74
N GLU A 142 15.18 -21.32 -14.58
CA GLU A 142 15.95 -22.31 -13.81
C GLU A 142 15.07 -23.50 -13.41
N THR A 143 13.85 -23.23 -12.94
CA THR A 143 12.88 -24.28 -12.59
C THR A 143 12.53 -25.12 -13.83
N VAL A 144 12.25 -24.47 -14.96
CA VAL A 144 11.96 -25.19 -16.24
C VAL A 144 13.16 -26.01 -16.68
N ASP A 145 14.39 -25.52 -16.58
CA ASP A 145 15.59 -26.25 -16.96
C ASP A 145 15.78 -27.55 -16.13
N VAL A 146 15.42 -27.49 -14.85
CA VAL A 146 15.39 -28.69 -13.98
C VAL A 146 14.27 -29.65 -14.38
N LEU A 147 13.07 -29.12 -14.65
CA LEU A 147 11.90 -29.93 -15.00
C LEU A 147 12.02 -30.58 -16.39
N LEU A 148 12.76 -30.01 -17.34
CA LEU A 148 13.00 -30.61 -18.65
C LEU A 148 13.80 -31.91 -18.59
N ARG A 149 14.46 -32.24 -17.49
CA ARG A 149 15.07 -33.57 -17.28
C ARG A 149 14.04 -34.64 -17.03
N VAL A 150 12.97 -34.32 -16.34
CA VAL A 150 11.86 -35.22 -15.98
C VAL A 150 10.80 -35.24 -17.05
N PHE A 151 10.54 -34.10 -17.67
CA PHE A 151 9.57 -33.88 -18.74
C PHE A 151 10.32 -33.40 -19.99
N PRO A 152 10.91 -34.27 -20.79
CA PRO A 152 11.76 -33.87 -21.93
C PRO A 152 10.94 -33.31 -23.08
N MET A 153 10.17 -32.24 -22.83
CA MET A 153 9.34 -31.58 -23.81
C MET A 153 10.12 -30.54 -24.61
N ARG A 154 9.57 -30.13 -25.73
CA ARG A 154 10.17 -29.09 -26.58
C ARG A 154 10.19 -27.72 -25.89
N SER A 155 11.34 -27.01 -25.90
CA SER A 155 11.48 -25.62 -25.45
C SER A 155 12.04 -24.70 -26.55
N CYS A 156 12.54 -25.24 -27.66
CA CYS A 156 13.16 -24.50 -28.76
C CYS A 156 12.15 -23.66 -29.58
N SER A 157 12.62 -22.59 -30.21
CA SER A 157 11.82 -21.80 -31.16
C SER A 157 11.44 -22.60 -32.42
N ASN A 158 10.40 -22.14 -33.14
CA ASN A 158 9.98 -22.78 -34.39
C ASN A 158 11.07 -22.76 -35.46
N GLY A 159 11.93 -21.71 -35.47
CA GLY A 159 13.06 -21.64 -36.38
C GLY A 159 14.11 -22.73 -36.13
N VAL A 160 14.46 -22.94 -34.83
CA VAL A 160 15.39 -24.02 -34.44
C VAL A 160 14.78 -25.39 -34.74
N PHE A 161 13.50 -25.59 -34.48
CA PHE A 161 12.79 -26.84 -34.77
C PHE A 161 12.87 -27.20 -36.25
N LYS A 162 12.46 -26.29 -37.15
CA LYS A 162 12.50 -26.47 -38.58
C LYS A 162 13.91 -26.74 -39.11
N ARG A 163 14.91 -26.02 -38.60
CA ARG A 163 16.31 -26.22 -38.97
C ARG A 163 16.80 -27.62 -38.57
N SER A 164 16.52 -28.05 -37.35
CA SER A 164 16.89 -29.41 -36.90
C SER A 164 16.20 -30.51 -37.72
N GLN A 165 14.93 -30.30 -38.10
CA GLN A 165 14.20 -31.17 -38.99
C GLN A 165 14.85 -31.28 -40.37
N GLN A 166 15.26 -30.15 -40.96
CA GLN A 166 15.92 -30.16 -42.29
C GLN A 166 17.30 -30.80 -42.24
N VAL A 167 18.04 -30.62 -41.15
CA VAL A 167 19.39 -31.19 -41.00
C VAL A 167 19.37 -32.67 -40.59
N GLY A 168 18.23 -33.17 -40.11
CA GLY A 168 18.08 -34.54 -39.59
C GLY A 168 18.86 -34.78 -38.28
N ARG A 169 19.21 -33.73 -37.53
CA ARG A 169 19.94 -33.83 -36.26
C ARG A 169 19.25 -32.99 -35.17
N PRO A 170 19.08 -33.53 -33.94
CA PRO A 170 18.49 -32.78 -32.86
C PRO A 170 19.41 -31.65 -32.42
N CYS A 171 18.85 -30.64 -31.73
CA CYS A 171 19.64 -29.61 -31.05
C CYS A 171 20.28 -30.15 -29.76
N LEU A 172 21.14 -29.37 -29.12
CA LEU A 172 21.84 -29.78 -27.89
C LEU A 172 20.90 -30.36 -26.82
N LEU A 173 19.69 -29.81 -26.63
CA LEU A 173 18.74 -30.32 -25.66
C LEU A 173 18.28 -31.77 -25.96
N GLY A 174 18.22 -32.17 -27.23
CA GLY A 174 17.95 -33.55 -27.59
C GLY A 174 19.13 -34.49 -27.29
N TYR A 175 20.36 -34.01 -27.35
CA TYR A 175 21.54 -34.83 -27.04
C TYR A 175 21.77 -35.01 -25.52
N ILE A 176 21.28 -34.08 -24.69
CA ILE A 176 21.42 -34.15 -23.24
C ILE A 176 20.12 -34.57 -22.54
N ASP A 177 19.22 -35.25 -23.25
CA ASP A 177 17.94 -35.80 -22.77
C ASP A 177 16.99 -34.79 -22.12
N LYS A 178 17.15 -33.49 -22.37
CA LYS A 178 16.22 -32.42 -21.95
C LYS A 178 15.11 -32.14 -22.97
N CYS A 179 15.09 -32.87 -24.08
CA CYS A 179 14.05 -32.82 -25.10
C CYS A 179 13.95 -34.18 -25.78
N SER A 180 12.76 -34.72 -25.96
CA SER A 180 12.48 -35.96 -26.64
C SER A 180 12.75 -35.92 -28.18
N ALA A 181 13.31 -34.80 -28.66
CA ALA A 181 13.71 -34.56 -30.06
C ALA A 181 12.61 -34.86 -31.10
N PRO A 182 11.39 -34.30 -30.97
CA PRO A 182 10.32 -34.54 -31.95
C PRO A 182 10.67 -34.00 -33.34
N CYS A 183 11.59 -33.05 -33.45
CA CYS A 183 12.05 -32.50 -34.74
C CYS A 183 12.74 -33.50 -35.65
N VAL A 184 13.25 -34.61 -35.12
CA VAL A 184 13.91 -35.69 -35.90
C VAL A 184 13.16 -37.03 -35.81
N GLY A 185 11.93 -37.01 -35.31
CA GLY A 185 11.06 -38.18 -35.24
C GLY A 185 11.39 -39.19 -34.14
N ASN A 186 12.19 -38.79 -33.11
CA ASN A 186 12.53 -39.69 -31.99
C ASN A 186 11.33 -39.97 -31.07
N VAL A 187 10.26 -39.20 -31.17
CA VAL A 187 9.03 -39.33 -30.41
C VAL A 187 7.83 -39.02 -31.33
N SER A 188 6.73 -39.75 -31.15
CA SER A 188 5.47 -39.46 -31.84
C SER A 188 4.81 -38.16 -31.30
N ALA A 189 3.92 -37.55 -32.08
CA ALA A 189 3.15 -36.41 -31.63
C ALA A 189 2.29 -36.75 -30.38
N GLU A 190 1.75 -37.96 -30.32
CA GLU A 190 0.94 -38.44 -29.21
C GLU A 190 1.76 -38.64 -27.94
N ASP A 191 2.93 -39.28 -28.03
CA ASP A 191 3.80 -39.47 -26.87
C ASP A 191 4.38 -38.13 -26.36
N HIS A 192 4.76 -37.23 -27.28
CA HIS A 192 5.17 -35.88 -26.91
C HIS A 192 4.03 -35.15 -26.19
N ARG A 193 2.79 -35.30 -26.63
CA ARG A 193 1.61 -34.71 -25.98
C ARG A 193 1.43 -35.26 -24.56
N ARG A 194 1.62 -36.54 -24.30
CA ARG A 194 1.57 -37.12 -22.95
C ARG A 194 2.60 -36.49 -22.02
N ILE A 195 3.85 -36.28 -22.49
CA ILE A 195 4.90 -35.59 -21.72
C ILE A 195 4.45 -34.16 -21.36
N VAL A 196 3.83 -33.46 -22.32
CA VAL A 196 3.32 -32.09 -22.11
C VAL A 196 2.16 -32.06 -21.13
N ASP A 197 1.24 -33.03 -21.20
CA ASP A 197 0.10 -33.12 -20.28
C ASP A 197 0.58 -33.42 -18.85
N ASP A 198 1.52 -34.35 -18.66
CA ASP A 198 2.17 -34.66 -17.40
C ASP A 198 2.86 -33.41 -16.82
N PHE A 199 3.58 -32.63 -17.64
CA PHE A 199 4.17 -31.35 -17.23
C PHE A 199 3.11 -30.34 -16.82
N CYS A 200 2.04 -30.22 -17.58
CA CYS A 200 0.95 -29.29 -17.28
C CYS A 200 0.21 -29.66 -15.98
N ASP A 201 0.04 -30.94 -15.70
CA ASP A 201 -0.59 -31.43 -14.47
C ASP A 201 0.32 -31.21 -13.26
N PHE A 202 1.62 -31.47 -13.39
CA PHE A 202 2.60 -31.14 -12.37
C PHE A 202 2.62 -29.62 -12.07
N MET A 203 2.67 -28.79 -13.09
CA MET A 203 2.62 -27.34 -12.94
C MET A 203 1.26 -26.85 -12.42
N GLY A 204 0.17 -27.58 -12.68
CA GLY A 204 -1.16 -27.35 -12.13
C GLY A 204 -1.33 -27.72 -10.66
N GLY A 205 -0.31 -28.37 -10.02
CA GLY A 205 -0.34 -28.73 -8.61
C GLY A 205 -0.58 -30.19 -8.29
N GLN A 206 -0.77 -31.07 -9.28
CA GLN A 206 -0.93 -32.51 -9.09
C GLN A 206 0.43 -33.21 -8.82
N THR A 207 1.19 -32.67 -7.86
CA THR A 207 2.58 -33.06 -7.64
C THR A 207 2.73 -34.36 -6.87
N ALA A 208 1.87 -34.61 -5.87
CA ALA A 208 2.00 -35.78 -4.98
C ALA A 208 1.76 -37.11 -5.71
N GLY A 209 0.81 -37.14 -6.66
CA GLY A 209 0.56 -38.34 -7.46
C GLY A 209 1.73 -38.68 -8.38
N PHE A 210 2.34 -37.64 -8.95
CA PHE A 210 3.48 -37.79 -9.84
C PHE A 210 4.74 -38.28 -9.12
N VAL A 211 5.05 -37.67 -7.96
CA VAL A 211 6.18 -38.10 -7.13
C VAL A 211 6.05 -39.57 -6.72
N ARG A 212 4.87 -39.99 -6.22
CA ARG A 212 4.61 -41.38 -5.84
C ARG A 212 4.74 -42.37 -7.01
N ARG A 213 4.36 -41.96 -8.23
CA ARG A 213 4.52 -42.77 -9.42
C ARG A 213 5.99 -43.04 -9.72
N ILE A 214 6.83 -42.01 -9.76
CA ILE A 214 8.28 -42.13 -9.99
C ILE A 214 8.96 -42.93 -8.88
N GLU A 215 8.59 -42.75 -7.62
CA GLU A 215 9.10 -43.54 -6.50
C GLU A 215 8.80 -45.04 -6.71
N LYS A 216 7.56 -45.36 -7.08
CA LYS A 216 7.16 -46.75 -7.34
C LYS A 216 7.93 -47.34 -8.54
N GLU A 217 8.10 -46.60 -9.61
CA GLU A 217 8.86 -47.04 -10.79
C GLU A 217 10.35 -47.23 -10.47
N MET A 218 10.92 -46.37 -9.64
CA MET A 218 12.31 -46.44 -9.15
C MET A 218 12.53 -47.75 -8.35
N TYR A 219 11.63 -48.06 -7.42
CA TYR A 219 11.73 -49.28 -6.64
C TYR A 219 11.53 -50.53 -7.52
N ALA A 220 10.59 -50.53 -8.46
CA ALA A 220 10.36 -51.61 -9.39
C ALA A 220 11.58 -51.88 -10.30
N ALA A 221 12.23 -50.80 -10.79
CA ALA A 221 13.46 -50.91 -11.56
C ALA A 221 14.63 -51.48 -10.72
N SER A 222 14.71 -51.09 -9.44
CA SER A 222 15.70 -51.63 -8.53
C SER A 222 15.48 -53.14 -8.23
N GLU A 223 14.24 -53.54 -8.03
CA GLU A 223 13.87 -54.96 -7.86
C GLU A 223 14.15 -55.82 -9.10
N ALA A 224 13.96 -55.22 -10.30
CA ALA A 224 14.29 -55.86 -11.56
C ALA A 224 15.80 -55.84 -11.89
N LEU A 225 16.65 -55.35 -10.97
CA LEU A 225 18.10 -55.16 -11.11
C LEU A 225 18.51 -54.21 -12.27
N GLU A 226 17.58 -53.35 -12.70
CA GLU A 226 17.82 -52.30 -13.71
C GLU A 226 18.44 -51.05 -13.03
N PHE A 227 19.65 -51.18 -12.49
CA PHE A 227 20.26 -50.16 -11.62
C PHE A 227 20.47 -48.81 -12.28
N GLU A 228 20.78 -48.78 -13.59
CA GLU A 228 20.93 -47.50 -14.31
C GLU A 228 19.60 -46.77 -14.46
N ARG A 229 18.50 -47.49 -14.66
CA ARG A 229 17.15 -46.96 -14.72
C ARG A 229 16.71 -46.46 -13.34
N ALA A 230 16.94 -47.23 -12.28
CA ALA A 230 16.65 -46.86 -10.93
C ALA A 230 17.43 -45.60 -10.52
N ALA A 231 18.71 -45.47 -10.90
CA ALA A 231 19.53 -44.29 -10.63
C ALA A 231 19.00 -43.04 -11.37
N ARG A 232 18.58 -43.17 -12.62
CA ARG A 232 17.93 -42.06 -13.36
C ARG A 232 16.64 -41.58 -12.68
N LEU A 233 15.76 -42.51 -12.31
CA LEU A 233 14.49 -42.21 -11.62
C LEU A 233 14.73 -41.54 -10.24
N ARG A 234 15.78 -41.97 -9.50
CA ARG A 234 16.20 -41.32 -8.26
C ARG A 234 16.65 -39.89 -8.52
N ASP A 235 17.43 -39.63 -9.56
CA ASP A 235 17.93 -38.30 -9.89
C ASP A 235 16.80 -37.39 -10.39
N ASP A 236 15.81 -37.94 -11.09
CA ASP A 236 14.56 -37.28 -11.49
C ASP A 236 13.73 -36.89 -10.26
N LEU A 237 13.57 -37.82 -9.30
CA LEU A 237 12.90 -37.55 -8.03
C LEU A 237 13.58 -36.41 -7.26
N GLY A 238 14.91 -36.42 -7.19
CA GLY A 238 15.69 -35.34 -6.58
C GLY A 238 15.52 -34.00 -7.31
N ALA A 239 15.40 -34.02 -8.65
CA ALA A 239 15.12 -32.81 -9.44
C ALA A 239 13.72 -32.25 -9.15
N LEU A 240 12.70 -33.10 -9.06
CA LEU A 240 11.33 -32.71 -8.69
C LEU A 240 11.27 -32.15 -7.27
N GLN A 241 11.90 -32.78 -6.31
CA GLN A 241 11.96 -32.30 -4.92
C GLN A 241 12.59 -30.90 -4.84
N ARG A 242 13.74 -30.67 -5.49
CA ARG A 242 14.35 -29.35 -5.58
C ARG A 242 13.45 -28.29 -6.25
N ALA A 243 12.71 -28.66 -7.27
CA ALA A 243 11.74 -27.77 -7.90
C ALA A 243 10.57 -27.42 -6.98
N LEU A 244 10.16 -28.35 -6.11
CA LEU A 244 9.10 -28.18 -5.12
C LEU A 244 9.57 -27.42 -3.88
N GLU A 245 10.80 -27.61 -3.41
CA GLU A 245 11.38 -26.91 -2.27
C GLU A 245 11.47 -25.38 -2.48
N LYS A 246 11.68 -24.94 -3.72
CA LYS A 246 11.67 -23.53 -4.08
C LYS A 246 10.28 -22.87 -3.99
N GLN A 247 9.22 -23.64 -3.76
CA GLN A 247 7.85 -23.17 -3.66
C GLN A 247 7.33 -23.37 -2.23
N ALA A 248 7.07 -22.27 -1.51
CA ALA A 248 6.55 -22.36 -0.16
C ALA A 248 5.19 -23.08 -0.12
N VAL A 249 5.10 -24.15 0.68
CA VAL A 249 3.82 -24.76 1.06
C VAL A 249 3.18 -23.88 2.13
N VAL A 250 1.99 -23.37 1.86
CA VAL A 250 1.31 -22.40 2.74
C VAL A 250 -0.08 -22.86 3.16
N LEU A 251 -0.68 -23.75 2.37
CA LEU A 251 -2.00 -24.34 2.66
C LEU A 251 -1.93 -25.85 2.44
N GLY A 252 -2.93 -26.58 2.94
CA GLY A 252 -3.02 -28.02 2.75
C GLY A 252 -3.03 -28.45 1.27
N ASP A 253 -2.64 -29.70 1.00
CA ASP A 253 -2.60 -30.27 -0.34
C ASP A 253 -3.98 -30.17 -1.03
N GLY A 254 -3.95 -29.74 -2.31
CA GLY A 254 -5.15 -29.56 -3.12
C GLY A 254 -5.85 -28.20 -2.97
N ALA A 255 -5.38 -27.32 -2.10
CA ALA A 255 -5.92 -25.96 -1.99
C ALA A 255 -5.64 -25.14 -3.26
N ASP A 256 -6.72 -24.58 -3.85
CA ASP A 256 -6.70 -23.72 -5.04
C ASP A 256 -7.38 -22.40 -4.66
N ALA A 257 -6.57 -21.39 -4.35
CA ALA A 257 -7.05 -20.12 -3.85
C ALA A 257 -6.19 -18.94 -4.33
N ASP A 258 -6.81 -17.77 -4.48
CA ASP A 258 -6.11 -16.49 -4.54
C ASP A 258 -6.32 -15.76 -3.22
N VAL A 259 -5.23 -15.27 -2.63
CA VAL A 259 -5.25 -14.53 -1.37
C VAL A 259 -4.93 -13.08 -1.66
N ILE A 260 -5.90 -12.22 -1.42
CA ILE A 260 -5.87 -10.81 -1.77
C ILE A 260 -5.88 -9.99 -0.49
N ALA A 261 -4.99 -9.02 -0.39
CA ALA A 261 -4.99 -8.06 0.71
C ALA A 261 -4.75 -6.65 0.21
N LEU A 262 -5.27 -5.69 0.95
CA LEU A 262 -5.20 -4.27 0.70
C LEU A 262 -4.36 -3.60 1.80
N ALA A 263 -3.65 -2.55 1.43
CA ALA A 263 -3.10 -1.58 2.36
C ALA A 263 -3.50 -0.19 1.85
N GLU A 264 -4.18 0.56 2.68
CA GLU A 264 -4.85 1.80 2.30
C GLU A 264 -4.27 2.99 3.04
N ASP A 265 -4.24 4.12 2.37
CA ASP A 265 -4.13 5.43 2.99
C ASP A 265 -5.18 6.38 2.38
N PRO A 266 -5.24 7.65 2.81
CA PRO A 266 -6.24 8.56 2.28
C PRO A 266 -6.20 8.80 0.76
N LEU A 267 -5.05 8.65 0.11
CA LEU A 267 -4.86 8.95 -1.33
C LEU A 267 -4.56 7.73 -2.19
N GLU A 268 -3.98 6.67 -1.63
CA GLU A 268 -3.51 5.50 -2.38
C GLU A 268 -3.96 4.19 -1.73
N VAL A 269 -4.10 3.17 -2.55
CA VAL A 269 -4.30 1.78 -2.11
C VAL A 269 -3.28 0.88 -2.80
N ALA A 270 -2.58 0.07 -2.02
CA ALA A 270 -1.78 -1.03 -2.55
C ALA A 270 -2.54 -2.34 -2.38
N VAL A 271 -2.60 -3.11 -3.46
CA VAL A 271 -3.19 -4.44 -3.48
C VAL A 271 -2.10 -5.45 -3.71
N GLN A 272 -2.14 -6.55 -2.97
CA GLN A 272 -1.24 -7.69 -3.13
C GLN A 272 -2.05 -8.96 -3.29
N VAL A 273 -1.67 -9.80 -4.25
CA VAL A 273 -2.29 -11.09 -4.52
C VAL A 273 -1.25 -12.20 -4.47
N PHE A 274 -1.53 -13.28 -3.74
CA PHE A 274 -0.79 -14.52 -3.80
C PHE A 274 -1.66 -15.58 -4.48
N HIS A 275 -1.17 -16.13 -5.59
CA HIS A 275 -1.82 -17.23 -6.31
C HIS A 275 -1.37 -18.56 -5.72
N VAL A 276 -2.26 -19.25 -5.02
CA VAL A 276 -2.02 -20.57 -4.42
C VAL A 276 -2.67 -21.63 -5.30
N ARG A 277 -1.88 -22.62 -5.72
CA ARG A 277 -2.34 -23.77 -6.50
C ARG A 277 -1.71 -25.04 -5.92
N GLY A 278 -2.55 -26.03 -5.61
CA GLY A 278 -2.11 -27.23 -4.94
C GLY A 278 -1.46 -26.97 -3.57
N GLY A 279 -1.97 -26.01 -2.81
CA GLY A 279 -1.45 -25.61 -1.50
C GLY A 279 -0.13 -24.82 -1.52
N ARG A 280 0.42 -24.50 -2.70
CA ARG A 280 1.72 -23.81 -2.87
C ARG A 280 1.55 -22.45 -3.53
N ILE A 281 2.34 -21.46 -3.11
CA ILE A 281 2.39 -20.16 -3.79
C ILE A 281 3.04 -20.35 -5.15
N ARG A 282 2.28 -20.17 -6.22
CA ARG A 282 2.75 -20.24 -7.62
C ARG A 282 3.16 -18.89 -8.17
N GLY A 283 2.67 -17.81 -7.59
CA GLY A 283 3.02 -16.46 -8.00
C GLY A 283 2.45 -15.42 -7.06
N GLN A 284 2.97 -14.20 -7.21
CA GLN A 284 2.48 -13.04 -6.51
C GLN A 284 2.42 -11.84 -7.45
N ARG A 285 1.44 -10.98 -7.23
CA ARG A 285 1.28 -9.71 -7.96
C ARG A 285 0.94 -8.60 -6.99
N GLY A 286 1.39 -7.38 -7.32
CA GLY A 286 1.07 -6.20 -6.55
C GLY A 286 0.76 -5.02 -7.45
N TRP A 287 -0.18 -4.19 -7.03
CA TRP A 287 -0.62 -2.96 -7.70
C TRP A 287 -0.66 -1.84 -6.69
N VAL A 288 -0.46 -0.63 -7.17
CA VAL A 288 -0.77 0.58 -6.43
C VAL A 288 -1.72 1.41 -7.29
N ALA A 289 -2.78 1.91 -6.68
CA ALA A 289 -3.78 2.75 -7.35
C ALA A 289 -4.10 3.98 -6.51
N ASP A 290 -4.47 5.06 -7.19
CA ASP A 290 -5.00 6.25 -6.54
C ASP A 290 -6.39 5.93 -5.98
N ARG A 291 -6.64 6.28 -4.73
CA ARG A 291 -7.94 6.12 -4.09
C ARG A 291 -8.88 7.22 -4.56
N VAL A 292 -9.89 6.81 -5.30
CA VAL A 292 -10.78 7.71 -6.05
C VAL A 292 -11.92 8.27 -5.20
N GLU A 293 -12.44 7.46 -4.27
CA GLU A 293 -13.56 7.81 -3.39
C GLU A 293 -13.20 7.49 -1.93
N GLU A 294 -13.81 8.20 -0.99
CA GLU A 294 -13.90 7.75 0.39
C GLU A 294 -14.91 6.60 0.44
N GLY A 295 -14.52 5.44 -0.10
CA GLY A 295 -15.28 4.21 -0.05
C GLY A 295 -14.76 3.30 1.05
N GLU A 296 -15.61 2.43 1.56
CA GLU A 296 -15.21 1.36 2.45
C GLU A 296 -14.35 0.33 1.70
N SER A 297 -13.51 -0.41 2.40
CA SER A 297 -12.59 -1.42 1.83
C SER A 297 -13.31 -2.51 1.04
N ASP A 298 -14.59 -2.77 1.32
CA ASP A 298 -15.45 -3.73 0.64
C ASP A 298 -15.67 -3.38 -0.85
N LYS A 299 -15.91 -2.10 -1.16
CA LYS A 299 -16.06 -1.63 -2.54
C LYS A 299 -14.75 -1.71 -3.31
N LEU A 300 -13.62 -1.39 -2.68
CA LEU A 300 -12.30 -1.54 -3.29
C LEU A 300 -11.99 -3.00 -3.64
N VAL A 301 -12.40 -3.94 -2.77
CA VAL A 301 -12.30 -5.38 -3.05
C VAL A 301 -13.13 -5.76 -4.27
N GLU A 302 -14.38 -5.32 -4.38
CA GLU A 302 -15.25 -5.59 -5.52
C GLU A 302 -14.62 -5.11 -6.83
N ASP A 303 -14.22 -3.84 -6.89
CA ASP A 303 -13.63 -3.23 -8.08
C ASP A 303 -12.34 -3.94 -8.50
N PHE A 304 -11.54 -4.36 -7.52
CA PHE A 304 -10.30 -5.09 -7.78
C PHE A 304 -10.57 -6.50 -8.33
N LEU A 305 -11.51 -7.26 -7.73
CA LEU A 305 -11.85 -8.60 -8.20
C LEU A 305 -12.33 -8.59 -9.66
N LEU A 306 -13.15 -7.59 -10.01
CA LEU A 306 -13.63 -7.43 -11.38
C LEU A 306 -12.48 -7.16 -12.35
N GLN A 307 -11.57 -6.24 -12.00
CA GLN A 307 -10.43 -5.92 -12.85
C GLN A 307 -9.43 -7.09 -12.97
N LEU A 308 -9.24 -7.87 -11.89
CA LEU A 308 -8.32 -8.99 -11.87
C LEU A 308 -8.79 -10.13 -12.80
N TYR A 309 -10.06 -10.52 -12.69
CA TYR A 309 -10.54 -11.75 -13.30
C TYR A 309 -11.22 -11.58 -14.65
N ALA A 310 -11.77 -10.42 -14.94
CA ALA A 310 -12.46 -10.22 -16.20
C ALA A 310 -11.52 -10.20 -17.43
N GLY A 311 -10.22 -9.98 -17.22
CA GLY A 311 -9.21 -10.09 -18.26
C GLY A 311 -8.68 -11.51 -18.49
N ASP A 312 -8.91 -12.45 -17.57
CA ASP A 312 -8.32 -13.79 -17.55
C ASP A 312 -9.22 -14.78 -16.79
N PRO A 313 -10.37 -15.17 -17.36
CA PRO A 313 -11.32 -16.10 -16.72
C PRO A 313 -10.68 -17.46 -16.36
N ASP A 314 -9.72 -17.92 -17.14
CA ASP A 314 -9.03 -19.21 -16.93
C ASP A 314 -8.17 -19.21 -15.65
N SER A 315 -7.87 -18.04 -15.10
CA SER A 315 -7.05 -17.91 -13.88
C SER A 315 -7.87 -17.96 -12.59
N ILE A 316 -9.22 -17.91 -12.67
CA ILE A 316 -10.09 -17.86 -11.50
C ILE A 316 -9.94 -19.14 -10.67
N PRO A 317 -9.60 -19.06 -9.37
CA PRO A 317 -9.47 -20.22 -8.48
C PRO A 317 -10.83 -20.72 -7.99
N ARG A 318 -10.82 -21.80 -7.20
CA ARG A 318 -12.03 -22.28 -6.50
C ARG A 318 -12.43 -21.38 -5.35
N GLU A 319 -11.47 -20.72 -4.74
CA GLU A 319 -11.66 -19.87 -3.57
C GLU A 319 -10.87 -18.57 -3.69
N VAL A 320 -11.50 -17.46 -3.33
CA VAL A 320 -10.86 -16.15 -3.24
C VAL A 320 -10.92 -15.69 -1.79
N LEU A 321 -9.77 -15.48 -1.18
CA LEU A 321 -9.64 -15.01 0.20
C LEU A 321 -9.36 -13.51 0.21
N VAL A 322 -10.23 -12.75 0.88
CA VAL A 322 -10.23 -11.29 0.89
C VAL A 322 -10.23 -10.73 2.30
N PRO A 323 -9.78 -9.48 2.53
CA PRO A 323 -9.79 -8.86 3.85
C PRO A 323 -11.19 -8.41 4.30
N ALA A 324 -12.05 -8.03 3.35
CA ALA A 324 -13.46 -7.68 3.55
C ALA A 324 -14.30 -8.30 2.43
N LEU A 325 -15.55 -8.67 2.71
CA LEU A 325 -16.45 -9.14 1.65
C LEU A 325 -16.87 -7.94 0.77
N PRO A 326 -17.06 -8.14 -0.54
CA PRO A 326 -17.73 -7.15 -1.39
C PRO A 326 -19.08 -6.73 -0.83
N PRO A 327 -19.65 -5.57 -1.21
CA PRO A 327 -20.99 -5.15 -0.78
C PRO A 327 -22.07 -6.17 -1.10
N GLU A 328 -21.97 -6.85 -2.24
CA GLU A 328 -22.88 -7.89 -2.73
C GLU A 328 -22.12 -9.19 -3.02
N PRO A 329 -21.71 -9.96 -1.97
CA PRO A 329 -20.81 -11.10 -2.15
C PRO A 329 -21.38 -12.20 -3.05
N THR A 330 -22.68 -12.45 -2.98
CA THR A 330 -23.39 -13.48 -3.78
C THR A 330 -23.33 -13.15 -5.27
N VAL A 331 -23.51 -11.88 -5.64
CA VAL A 331 -23.47 -11.43 -7.04
C VAL A 331 -22.07 -11.61 -7.62
N VAL A 332 -21.03 -11.27 -6.84
CA VAL A 332 -19.64 -11.47 -7.24
C VAL A 332 -19.32 -12.97 -7.37
N GLU A 333 -19.76 -13.82 -6.44
CA GLU A 333 -19.56 -15.28 -6.51
C GLU A 333 -20.27 -15.90 -7.73
N GLU A 334 -21.49 -15.47 -8.05
CA GLU A 334 -22.22 -15.90 -9.24
C GLU A 334 -21.48 -15.51 -10.52
N LEU A 335 -21.06 -14.26 -10.63
CA LEU A 335 -20.29 -13.79 -11.78
C LEU A 335 -18.99 -14.58 -11.96
N LEU A 336 -18.21 -14.78 -10.90
CA LEU A 336 -16.96 -15.55 -10.97
C LEU A 336 -17.20 -17.04 -11.29
N THR A 337 -18.32 -17.60 -10.79
CA THR A 337 -18.75 -18.98 -11.08
C THR A 337 -19.09 -19.15 -12.55
N ASP A 338 -19.82 -18.22 -13.13
CA ASP A 338 -20.19 -18.22 -14.56
C ASP A 338 -18.94 -18.08 -15.45
N LEU A 339 -18.06 -17.14 -15.12
CA LEU A 339 -16.81 -16.94 -15.86
C LEU A 339 -15.90 -18.16 -15.82
N ARG A 340 -15.83 -18.83 -14.67
CA ARG A 340 -15.00 -20.03 -14.48
C ARG A 340 -15.66 -21.31 -15.04
N GLY A 341 -16.99 -21.35 -15.16
CA GLY A 341 -17.76 -22.55 -15.47
C GLY A 341 -17.84 -23.58 -14.33
N SER A 342 -17.49 -23.19 -13.10
CA SER A 342 -17.60 -24.02 -11.89
C SER A 342 -17.55 -23.15 -10.65
N ARG A 343 -18.13 -23.65 -9.53
CA ARG A 343 -18.34 -22.90 -8.30
C ARG A 343 -17.07 -22.19 -7.80
N VAL A 344 -17.21 -20.91 -7.49
CA VAL A 344 -16.22 -20.06 -6.84
C VAL A 344 -16.78 -19.55 -5.52
N GLN A 345 -15.94 -19.41 -4.49
CA GLN A 345 -16.31 -18.87 -3.18
C GLN A 345 -15.42 -17.70 -2.83
N VAL A 346 -16.02 -16.61 -2.37
CA VAL A 346 -15.31 -15.42 -1.85
C VAL A 346 -15.45 -15.40 -0.33
N ARG A 347 -14.36 -15.41 0.42
CA ARG A 347 -14.37 -15.56 1.89
C ARG A 347 -13.38 -14.66 2.58
N VAL A 348 -13.74 -14.24 3.81
CA VAL A 348 -12.83 -13.64 4.77
C VAL A 348 -12.39 -14.73 5.77
N PRO A 349 -11.12 -15.17 5.76
CA PRO A 349 -10.65 -16.22 6.66
C PRO A 349 -10.54 -15.69 8.09
N GLN A 350 -11.17 -16.40 9.04
CA GLN A 350 -11.25 -15.99 10.44
C GLN A 350 -10.16 -16.65 11.32
N ARG A 351 -9.64 -17.84 10.93
CA ARG A 351 -8.70 -18.64 11.72
C ARG A 351 -7.86 -19.59 10.85
N GLY A 352 -6.78 -20.12 11.44
CA GLY A 352 -5.91 -21.12 10.81
C GLY A 352 -5.01 -20.56 9.72
N ASP A 353 -4.42 -21.45 8.90
CA ASP A 353 -3.39 -21.14 7.93
C ASP A 353 -3.83 -20.11 6.89
N LYS A 354 -5.10 -20.12 6.49
CA LYS A 354 -5.67 -19.13 5.55
C LYS A 354 -5.64 -17.72 6.12
N LYS A 355 -5.94 -17.54 7.42
CA LYS A 355 -5.86 -16.23 8.10
C LYS A 355 -4.40 -15.77 8.18
N THR A 356 -3.50 -16.64 8.63
CA THR A 356 -2.06 -16.34 8.72
C THR A 356 -1.47 -15.95 7.35
N LEU A 357 -1.92 -16.62 6.30
CA LEU A 357 -1.50 -16.28 4.93
C LEU A 357 -2.05 -14.91 4.50
N LEU A 358 -3.32 -14.61 4.77
CA LEU A 358 -3.91 -13.30 4.49
C LEU A 358 -3.16 -12.18 5.22
N GLU A 359 -2.81 -12.35 6.50
CA GLU A 359 -2.01 -11.39 7.26
C GLU A 359 -0.61 -11.19 6.66
N THR A 360 -0.02 -12.25 6.12
CA THR A 360 1.25 -12.15 5.40
C THR A 360 1.13 -11.35 4.12
N VAL A 361 0.05 -11.57 3.34
CA VAL A 361 -0.23 -10.80 2.12
C VAL A 361 -0.51 -9.34 2.46
N ALA A 362 -1.23 -9.05 3.56
CA ALA A 362 -1.50 -7.70 4.04
C ALA A 362 -0.21 -6.95 4.42
N ARG A 363 0.73 -7.60 5.11
CA ARG A 363 2.06 -7.02 5.39
C ARG A 363 2.82 -6.68 4.11
N ASN A 364 2.76 -7.53 3.10
CA ASN A 364 3.38 -7.27 1.81
C ASN A 364 2.72 -6.10 1.07
N ALA A 365 1.40 -5.97 1.13
CA ALA A 365 0.69 -4.81 0.60
C ALA A 365 1.15 -3.52 1.29
N GLY A 366 1.25 -3.51 2.64
CA GLY A 366 1.76 -2.39 3.41
C GLY A 366 3.20 -2.01 3.05
N GLN A 367 4.08 -3.00 2.86
CA GLN A 367 5.45 -2.75 2.40
C GLN A 367 5.49 -2.18 0.99
N THR A 368 4.65 -2.67 0.08
CA THR A 368 4.54 -2.17 -1.29
C THR A 368 4.12 -0.71 -1.30
N LEU A 369 3.11 -0.33 -0.51
CA LEU A 369 2.65 1.06 -0.36
C LEU A 369 3.77 1.95 0.19
N ALA A 370 4.45 1.51 1.25
CA ALA A 370 5.54 2.25 1.86
C ALA A 370 6.73 2.47 0.89
N LEU A 371 7.09 1.43 0.12
CA LEU A 371 8.15 1.52 -0.89
C LEU A 371 7.74 2.45 -2.05
N HIS A 372 6.48 2.38 -2.51
CA HIS A 372 5.96 3.28 -3.54
C HIS A 372 6.07 4.75 -3.09
N LYS A 373 5.58 5.06 -1.90
CA LYS A 373 5.68 6.40 -1.31
C LYS A 373 7.12 6.88 -1.16
N THR A 374 8.03 6.00 -0.71
CA THR A 374 9.45 6.34 -0.55
C THR A 374 10.09 6.64 -1.92
N LYS A 375 9.81 5.82 -2.94
CA LYS A 375 10.32 6.03 -4.30
C LYS A 375 9.81 7.35 -4.87
N ARG A 376 8.51 7.63 -4.79
CA ARG A 376 7.88 8.86 -5.23
C ARG A 376 8.48 10.08 -4.53
N ALA A 377 8.69 9.98 -3.21
CA ALA A 377 9.31 11.04 -2.41
C ALA A 377 10.78 11.31 -2.73
N SER A 378 11.53 10.33 -3.22
CA SER A 378 12.95 10.47 -3.54
C SER A 378 13.21 10.92 -4.99
N ASP A 379 12.24 10.85 -5.87
CA ASP A 379 12.37 11.26 -7.26
C ASP A 379 12.42 12.79 -7.39
N LEU A 380 13.49 13.31 -8.00
CA LEU A 380 13.72 14.75 -8.14
C LEU A 380 12.67 15.41 -9.04
N THR A 381 12.30 14.76 -10.13
CA THR A 381 11.32 15.28 -11.09
C THR A 381 9.95 15.40 -10.43
N THR A 382 9.52 14.35 -9.73
CA THR A 382 8.26 14.33 -8.97
C THR A 382 8.23 15.41 -7.89
N ARG A 383 9.35 15.65 -7.18
CA ARG A 383 9.44 16.70 -6.17
C ARG A 383 9.33 18.11 -6.76
N ASN A 384 10.04 18.37 -7.86
CA ASN A 384 9.97 19.66 -8.53
C ASN A 384 8.55 19.90 -9.07
N GLN A 385 7.91 18.88 -9.64
CA GLN A 385 6.52 18.94 -10.07
C GLN A 385 5.59 19.25 -8.90
N ALA A 386 5.77 18.61 -7.75
CA ALA A 386 4.96 18.87 -6.56
C ALA A 386 5.04 20.32 -6.08
N LEU A 387 6.25 20.89 -6.03
CA LEU A 387 6.44 22.29 -5.62
C LEU A 387 5.83 23.26 -6.62
N GLU A 388 5.93 22.97 -7.93
CA GLU A 388 5.34 23.80 -8.98
C GLU A 388 3.81 23.70 -9.00
N GLU A 389 3.23 22.51 -8.83
CA GLU A 389 1.78 22.33 -8.68
C GLU A 389 1.23 23.08 -7.46
N LEU A 390 1.96 23.14 -6.33
CA LEU A 390 1.58 23.96 -5.19
C LEU A 390 1.64 25.45 -5.51
N ARG A 391 2.69 25.90 -6.19
CA ARG A 391 2.80 27.30 -6.64
C ARG A 391 1.59 27.71 -7.46
N GLU A 392 1.23 26.90 -8.46
CA GLU A 392 0.12 27.20 -9.36
C GLU A 392 -1.25 27.10 -8.66
N SER A 393 -1.47 26.03 -7.86
CA SER A 393 -2.77 25.78 -7.24
C SER A 393 -3.10 26.72 -6.10
N LEU A 394 -2.09 27.20 -5.39
CA LEU A 394 -2.24 28.14 -4.26
C LEU A 394 -1.90 29.59 -4.65
N GLU A 395 -1.66 29.85 -5.95
CA GLU A 395 -1.32 31.16 -6.50
C GLU A 395 -0.12 31.83 -5.77
N LEU A 396 0.91 31.01 -5.44
CA LEU A 396 2.10 31.50 -4.76
C LEU A 396 3.01 32.27 -5.75
N PRO A 397 3.73 33.32 -5.27
CA PRO A 397 4.65 34.07 -6.12
C PRO A 397 5.81 33.21 -6.63
N GLU A 398 6.30 32.27 -5.80
CA GLU A 398 7.40 31.34 -6.12
C GLU A 398 7.08 29.94 -5.60
N ALA A 399 7.77 28.93 -6.16
CA ALA A 399 7.67 27.55 -5.67
C ALA A 399 8.13 27.48 -4.19
N PRO A 400 7.33 26.87 -3.28
CA PRO A 400 7.61 26.89 -1.85
C PRO A 400 8.72 25.89 -1.48
N LEU A 401 9.99 26.26 -1.76
CA LEU A 401 11.16 25.41 -1.50
C LEU A 401 11.30 25.05 -0.03
N ARG A 402 10.88 25.95 0.89
CA ARG A 402 10.83 25.70 2.31
C ARG A 402 9.38 25.75 2.80
N ILE A 403 8.91 24.64 3.35
CA ILE A 403 7.57 24.50 3.91
C ILE A 403 7.71 24.21 5.41
N GLU A 404 7.02 25.00 6.25
CA GLU A 404 6.90 24.75 7.68
C GLU A 404 5.47 24.34 8.02
N CYS A 405 5.28 23.17 8.66
CA CYS A 405 3.96 22.71 9.06
C CYS A 405 3.81 22.64 10.58
N TYR A 406 2.66 23.10 11.06
CA TYR A 406 2.32 23.20 12.46
C TYR A 406 1.10 22.36 12.81
N ASP A 407 1.25 21.51 13.83
CA ASP A 407 0.19 20.67 14.40
C ASP A 407 0.05 20.96 15.90
N ILE A 408 -1.19 21.12 16.38
CA ILE A 408 -1.51 21.33 17.79
C ILE A 408 -2.02 20.01 18.37
N SER A 409 -1.35 19.56 19.42
CA SER A 409 -1.67 18.30 20.07
C SER A 409 -1.93 18.46 21.56
N HIS A 410 -3.01 17.87 22.05
CA HIS A 410 -3.39 17.89 23.46
C HIS A 410 -2.83 16.68 24.22
N LEU A 411 -2.11 16.94 25.30
CA LEU A 411 -1.71 15.91 26.28
C LEU A 411 -2.85 15.73 27.30
N GLN A 412 -3.26 14.49 27.51
CA GLN A 412 -4.25 14.18 28.56
C GLN A 412 -3.77 14.78 29.90
N GLY A 413 -4.49 15.81 30.37
CA GLY A 413 -4.36 16.34 31.69
C GLY A 413 -4.07 17.83 31.83
N SER A 414 -3.35 18.54 30.94
CA SER A 414 -3.20 20.02 31.07
C SER A 414 -2.22 20.69 30.09
N GLU A 415 -1.41 20.00 29.32
CA GLU A 415 -0.41 20.66 28.49
C GLU A 415 -0.75 20.58 27.00
N ILE A 416 -0.80 21.71 26.32
CA ILE A 416 -0.91 21.81 24.86
C ILE A 416 0.50 21.96 24.31
N VAL A 417 0.82 21.16 23.31
CA VAL A 417 2.12 21.19 22.63
C VAL A 417 1.89 21.38 21.14
N ALA A 418 2.51 22.43 20.59
CA ALA A 418 2.60 22.60 19.14
C ALA A 418 3.87 21.94 18.61
N SER A 419 3.76 21.21 17.52
CA SER A 419 4.87 20.66 16.76
C SER A 419 5.09 21.44 15.47
N MET A 420 6.35 21.67 15.10
CA MET A 420 6.75 22.26 13.84
C MET A 420 7.68 21.32 13.12
N VAL A 421 7.33 20.96 11.90
CA VAL A 421 8.19 20.22 10.98
C VAL A 421 8.59 21.10 9.81
N VAL A 422 9.75 20.81 9.23
CA VAL A 422 10.33 21.59 8.14
C VAL A 422 10.64 20.66 6.97
N PHE A 423 10.22 21.07 5.78
CA PHE A 423 10.57 20.45 4.51
C PHE A 423 11.35 21.45 3.65
N GLU A 424 12.43 20.99 3.03
CA GLU A 424 13.19 21.75 2.03
C GLU A 424 13.32 20.91 0.77
N ASP A 425 13.07 21.52 -0.37
CA ASP A 425 13.04 20.85 -1.69
C ASP A 425 12.16 19.59 -1.68
N GLY A 426 11.02 19.63 -0.97
CA GLY A 426 10.12 18.49 -0.79
C GLY A 426 10.63 17.36 0.12
N LEU A 427 11.75 17.55 0.84
CA LEU A 427 12.33 16.57 1.77
C LEU A 427 12.30 17.06 3.22
N ALA A 428 12.06 16.12 4.13
CA ALA A 428 11.99 16.37 5.56
C ALA A 428 13.35 16.76 6.17
N ARG A 429 13.45 17.94 6.77
CA ARG A 429 14.62 18.45 7.51
C ARG A 429 14.51 18.23 9.01
N LYS A 430 14.65 16.99 9.45
CA LYS A 430 14.43 16.57 10.85
C LYS A 430 15.25 17.32 11.87
N SER A 431 16.43 17.86 11.51
CA SER A 431 17.28 18.68 12.38
C SER A 431 16.64 20.01 12.78
N GLU A 432 15.65 20.46 11.99
CA GLU A 432 14.97 21.75 12.19
C GLU A 432 13.60 21.62 12.84
N TYR A 433 13.16 20.41 13.16
CA TYR A 433 11.91 20.18 13.87
C TYR A 433 11.94 20.79 15.28
N ARG A 434 10.83 21.41 15.70
CA ARG A 434 10.69 22.04 17.01
C ARG A 434 9.38 21.68 17.67
N ARG A 435 9.39 21.81 19.00
CA ARG A 435 8.21 21.68 19.86
C ARG A 435 8.08 22.94 20.71
N PHE A 436 6.87 23.40 20.80
CA PHE A 436 6.53 24.59 21.60
C PHE A 436 5.51 24.16 22.64
N VAL A 437 5.87 24.27 23.91
CA VAL A 437 4.91 24.13 25.00
C VAL A 437 4.11 25.42 25.06
N ILE A 438 2.80 25.33 24.93
CA ILE A 438 1.88 26.46 24.99
C ILE A 438 1.66 26.82 26.45
N ARG A 439 1.76 28.10 26.80
CA ARG A 439 1.73 28.59 28.18
C ARG A 439 0.34 29.14 28.52
N GLY A 440 -0.18 28.78 29.70
CA GLY A 440 -1.27 29.53 30.35
C GLY A 440 -2.68 29.12 29.98
N GLN A 441 -2.95 27.82 29.58
CA GLN A 441 -4.32 27.41 29.31
C GLN A 441 -4.74 26.10 29.97
N GLN A 442 -5.91 26.18 30.62
CA GLN A 442 -6.82 25.07 30.86
C GLN A 442 -7.95 25.16 29.80
N GLY A 443 -7.97 24.29 28.81
CA GLY A 443 -8.99 24.21 27.73
C GLY A 443 -8.43 23.90 26.35
N SER A 444 -9.25 23.39 25.44
CA SER A 444 -8.88 22.99 24.07
C SER A 444 -9.10 24.13 23.07
N ASP A 445 -8.30 25.21 23.12
CA ASP A 445 -8.36 26.28 22.13
C ASP A 445 -7.17 26.23 21.17
N ASP A 446 -7.34 25.40 20.11
CA ASP A 446 -6.34 25.20 19.06
C ASP A 446 -6.05 26.48 18.28
N VAL A 447 -7.03 27.36 18.13
CA VAL A 447 -6.92 28.63 17.41
C VAL A 447 -5.93 29.56 18.12
N ARG A 448 -6.06 29.68 19.45
CA ARG A 448 -5.16 30.49 20.25
C ARG A 448 -3.77 29.86 20.36
N ALA A 449 -3.68 28.54 20.50
CA ALA A 449 -2.41 27.82 20.49
C ALA A 449 -1.65 28.02 19.17
N MET A 450 -2.36 28.00 18.05
CA MET A 450 -1.80 28.27 16.72
C MET A 450 -1.24 29.71 16.66
N HIS A 451 -2.01 30.70 17.07
CA HIS A 451 -1.55 32.08 17.13
C HIS A 451 -0.28 32.24 17.98
N GLU A 452 -0.23 31.61 19.17
CA GLU A 452 0.94 31.71 20.06
C GLU A 452 2.19 31.09 19.42
N VAL A 453 2.08 29.89 18.80
CA VAL A 453 3.25 29.22 18.20
C VAL A 453 3.79 30.01 17.02
N ILE A 454 2.93 30.50 16.14
CA ILE A 454 3.33 31.30 14.97
C ILE A 454 4.00 32.60 15.44
N THR A 455 3.38 33.31 16.38
CA THR A 455 3.99 34.53 16.97
C THR A 455 5.39 34.28 17.54
N ARG A 456 5.58 33.19 18.30
CA ARG A 456 6.89 32.85 18.89
C ARG A 456 7.94 32.48 17.84
N ARG A 457 7.54 31.78 16.81
CA ARG A 457 8.43 31.38 15.71
C ARG A 457 8.88 32.57 14.88
N PHE A 458 7.95 33.41 14.47
CA PHE A 458 8.25 34.52 13.58
C PHE A 458 8.86 35.73 14.31
N ARG A 459 8.57 35.96 15.59
CA ARG A 459 9.32 36.91 16.40
C ARG A 459 10.81 36.54 16.45
N ARG A 460 11.11 35.26 16.60
CA ARG A 460 12.50 34.81 16.57
C ARG A 460 13.15 34.95 15.19
N LEU A 461 12.39 34.82 14.08
CA LEU A 461 12.88 35.16 12.76
C LEU A 461 13.32 36.62 12.67
N LEU A 462 12.47 37.52 13.11
CA LEU A 462 12.77 38.96 13.12
C LEU A 462 13.99 39.30 14.02
N ASP A 463 14.09 38.68 15.19
CA ASP A 463 15.24 38.85 16.10
C ASP A 463 16.56 38.37 15.45
N GLU A 464 16.53 37.22 14.76
CA GLU A 464 17.70 36.67 14.06
C GLU A 464 18.06 37.47 12.80
N GLN A 465 17.09 38.03 12.09
CA GLN A 465 17.30 38.92 10.95
C GLN A 465 17.78 40.30 11.36
N ALA A 466 17.33 40.82 12.50
CA ALA A 466 17.81 42.09 13.03
C ALA A 466 19.29 42.06 13.46
N THR A 467 19.86 40.86 13.67
CA THR A 467 21.28 40.68 13.93
C THR A 467 22.02 40.73 12.59
N SER A 468 22.23 41.94 12.07
CA SER A 468 22.90 42.17 10.78
C SER A 468 24.42 42.21 10.94
N THR A 469 25.14 41.66 9.94
CA THR A 469 26.59 41.84 9.76
C THR A 469 26.84 42.66 8.50
N GLU A 470 27.80 43.57 8.56
CA GLU A 470 28.33 44.21 7.36
C GLU A 470 29.28 43.25 6.64
N VAL A 471 28.90 42.80 5.47
CA VAL A 471 29.75 42.03 4.56
C VAL A 471 29.90 42.85 3.30
N ASN A 472 31.13 43.26 2.96
CA ASN A 472 31.47 44.07 1.77
C ASN A 472 30.71 45.42 1.66
N GLY A 473 30.37 46.04 2.80
CA GLY A 473 29.66 47.36 2.81
C GLY A 473 28.14 47.28 2.66
N GLU A 474 27.57 46.12 2.53
CA GLU A 474 26.11 45.90 2.56
C GLU A 474 25.69 45.20 3.86
N ARG A 475 24.61 45.69 4.46
CA ARG A 475 23.99 45.08 5.66
C ARG A 475 23.08 43.93 5.18
N GLY A 476 23.50 42.70 5.45
CA GLY A 476 22.70 41.50 5.20
C GLY A 476 22.40 40.71 6.48
N PRO A 477 21.34 39.90 6.53
CA PRO A 477 21.02 39.06 7.68
C PRO A 477 22.16 38.04 7.92
N MET A 478 22.56 37.89 9.20
CA MET A 478 23.56 36.90 9.58
C MET A 478 22.95 35.50 9.57
N LEU A 479 23.05 34.79 8.42
CA LEU A 479 22.48 33.48 8.23
C LEU A 479 23.29 32.34 8.89
N VAL A 480 24.53 32.63 9.28
CA VAL A 480 25.44 31.67 9.92
C VAL A 480 25.86 32.19 11.28
N ASP A 481 25.87 31.34 12.28
CA ASP A 481 26.36 31.62 13.62
C ASP A 481 27.89 31.74 13.58
N PRO A 482 28.48 32.89 13.97
CA PRO A 482 29.92 33.14 13.85
C PRO A 482 30.77 32.28 14.81
N GLU A 483 30.21 31.81 15.91
CA GLU A 483 30.95 31.00 16.89
C GLU A 483 30.97 29.53 16.51
N THR A 484 29.87 29.03 15.94
CA THR A 484 29.72 27.60 15.63
C THR A 484 29.86 27.27 14.15
N GLY A 485 29.86 28.26 13.25
CA GLY A 485 29.89 28.08 11.80
C GLY A 485 28.66 27.37 11.23
N ARG A 486 27.58 27.27 12.02
CA ARG A 486 26.36 26.57 11.61
C ARG A 486 25.28 27.55 11.15
N PRO A 487 24.44 27.17 10.17
CA PRO A 487 23.28 27.98 9.77
C PRO A 487 22.37 28.26 10.97
N ARG A 488 21.95 29.51 11.14
CA ARG A 488 20.94 29.89 12.12
C ARG A 488 19.60 29.37 11.69
N LYS A 489 18.98 28.53 12.51
CA LYS A 489 17.84 27.69 12.14
C LYS A 489 16.53 28.44 11.88
N PHE A 490 16.41 29.64 12.46
CA PHE A 490 15.21 30.46 12.35
C PHE A 490 15.40 31.71 11.46
N ALA A 491 16.57 31.91 10.89
CA ALA A 491 16.88 33.06 10.03
C ALA A 491 16.24 32.98 8.63
N TYR A 492 15.74 31.82 8.24
CA TYR A 492 15.12 31.58 6.93
C TYR A 492 13.60 31.69 7.04
N ALA A 493 13.00 32.56 6.23
CA ALA A 493 11.55 32.61 6.06
C ALA A 493 11.06 31.39 5.27
N PRO A 494 9.94 30.77 5.65
CA PRO A 494 9.34 29.71 4.83
C PRO A 494 8.66 30.31 3.58
N GLY A 495 8.73 29.62 2.45
CA GLY A 495 7.95 29.94 1.27
C GLY A 495 6.47 29.53 1.39
N LEU A 496 6.14 28.71 2.41
CA LEU A 496 4.76 28.34 2.75
C LEU A 496 4.67 27.87 4.20
N VAL A 497 3.71 28.43 4.93
CA VAL A 497 3.28 27.93 6.24
C VAL A 497 2.03 27.08 6.05
N VAL A 498 2.08 25.85 6.55
CA VAL A 498 0.95 24.91 6.56
C VAL A 498 0.48 24.74 8.01
N VAL A 499 -0.81 24.88 8.26
CA VAL A 499 -1.42 24.61 9.57
C VAL A 499 -2.34 23.38 9.46
N ASP A 500 -2.22 22.45 10.42
CA ASP A 500 -3.15 21.32 10.52
C ASP A 500 -4.48 21.84 11.08
N GLY A 501 -5.40 22.16 10.19
CA GLY A 501 -6.69 22.73 10.51
C GLY A 501 -7.33 23.49 9.34
N GLY A 502 -8.55 23.96 9.55
CA GLY A 502 -9.34 24.69 8.55
C GLY A 502 -9.21 26.21 8.68
N ALA A 503 -10.19 26.94 8.14
CA ALA A 503 -10.23 28.40 8.10
C ALA A 503 -9.96 29.11 9.45
N PRO A 504 -10.42 28.62 10.63
CA PRO A 504 -10.13 29.28 11.90
C PRO A 504 -8.66 29.27 12.28
N GLN A 505 -7.94 28.16 12.05
CA GLN A 505 -6.51 28.02 12.33
C GLN A 505 -5.69 28.87 11.35
N VAL A 506 -6.08 28.90 10.06
CA VAL A 506 -5.48 29.78 9.05
C VAL A 506 -5.61 31.25 9.48
N ALA A 507 -6.81 31.68 9.87
CA ALA A 507 -7.04 33.05 10.32
C ALA A 507 -6.22 33.42 11.57
N ALA A 508 -5.97 32.45 12.47
CA ALA A 508 -5.11 32.67 13.64
C ALA A 508 -3.64 32.83 13.25
N ALA A 509 -3.16 32.01 12.30
CA ALA A 509 -1.80 32.12 11.81
C ALA A 509 -1.55 33.46 11.08
N VAL A 510 -2.47 33.85 10.22
CA VAL A 510 -2.40 35.16 9.51
C VAL A 510 -2.38 36.32 10.48
N ARG A 511 -3.30 36.36 11.45
CA ARG A 511 -3.30 37.42 12.48
C ARG A 511 -1.97 37.52 13.24
N ALA A 512 -1.35 36.37 13.54
CA ALA A 512 -0.06 36.36 14.24
C ALA A 512 1.06 36.96 13.37
N LEU A 513 1.02 36.74 12.04
CA LEU A 513 1.96 37.34 11.08
C LEU A 513 1.70 38.85 10.91
N ASP A 514 0.44 39.26 10.75
CA ASP A 514 0.03 40.65 10.62
C ASP A 514 0.45 41.49 11.84
N GLU A 515 0.27 40.96 13.06
CA GLU A 515 0.71 41.59 14.30
C GLU A 515 2.23 41.79 14.37
N LEU A 516 3.00 40.99 13.63
CA LEU A 516 4.45 41.11 13.53
C LEU A 516 4.90 41.93 12.32
N GLY A 517 3.97 42.40 11.48
CA GLY A 517 4.26 43.14 10.24
C GLY A 517 4.89 42.28 9.14
N ILE A 518 4.54 40.99 9.08
CA ILE A 518 5.01 40.03 8.06
C ILE A 518 3.86 39.75 7.14
N ASP A 519 3.96 40.19 5.89
CA ASP A 519 2.96 40.06 4.82
C ASP A 519 3.41 39.23 3.62
N ASP A 520 4.68 38.82 3.59
CA ASP A 520 5.33 38.09 2.50
C ASP A 520 5.35 36.56 2.69
N VAL A 521 4.78 36.03 3.79
CA VAL A 521 4.76 34.59 4.08
C VAL A 521 3.37 34.01 3.81
N PRO A 522 3.20 33.21 2.75
CA PRO A 522 1.93 32.56 2.47
C PRO A 522 1.54 31.54 3.53
N VAL A 523 0.24 31.44 3.83
CA VAL A 523 -0.34 30.52 4.80
C VAL A 523 -1.43 29.69 4.13
N CYS A 524 -1.45 28.38 4.38
CA CYS A 524 -2.59 27.52 4.05
C CYS A 524 -2.92 26.58 5.20
N GLY A 525 -4.15 26.07 5.21
CA GLY A 525 -4.63 25.08 6.16
C GLY A 525 -5.00 23.76 5.47
N LEU A 526 -4.71 22.64 6.12
CA LEU A 526 -5.14 21.32 5.71
C LEU A 526 -6.18 20.83 6.70
N ALA A 527 -7.43 20.69 6.26
CA ALA A 527 -8.52 20.14 7.07
C ALA A 527 -8.55 18.61 7.05
N LYS A 528 -9.56 18.01 7.67
CA LYS A 528 -9.74 16.55 7.70
C LYS A 528 -9.79 15.92 6.31
N ARG A 529 -10.37 16.64 5.33
CA ARG A 529 -10.35 16.25 3.92
C ARG A 529 -9.09 16.81 3.30
N LEU A 530 -8.19 15.95 2.87
CA LEU A 530 -6.86 16.30 2.37
C LEU A 530 -6.89 17.16 1.12
N GLU A 531 -7.90 16.97 0.27
CA GLU A 531 -8.07 17.73 -0.96
C GLU A 531 -8.46 19.19 -0.72
N GLU A 532 -8.96 19.52 0.49
CA GLU A 532 -9.43 20.86 0.86
C GLU A 532 -8.29 21.64 1.49
N VAL A 533 -7.71 22.56 0.71
CA VAL A 533 -6.68 23.48 1.17
C VAL A 533 -7.30 24.84 1.42
N TRP A 534 -7.27 25.28 2.67
CA TRP A 534 -7.85 26.56 3.09
C TRP A 534 -6.84 27.68 2.92
N LEU A 535 -7.24 28.75 2.21
CA LEU A 535 -6.45 29.95 2.02
C LEU A 535 -7.02 31.13 2.84
N PRO A 536 -6.19 32.13 3.19
CA PRO A 536 -6.64 33.31 3.92
C PRO A 536 -7.73 34.07 3.17
N GLY A 537 -8.80 34.46 3.88
CA GLY A 537 -9.86 35.30 3.33
C GLY A 537 -10.78 34.63 2.31
N GLN A 538 -10.59 33.36 1.97
CA GLN A 538 -11.47 32.62 1.07
C GLN A 538 -12.59 31.93 1.84
N ALA A 539 -13.80 31.98 1.28
CA ALA A 539 -14.99 31.35 1.88
C ALA A 539 -15.04 29.83 1.60
N ASP A 540 -14.44 29.38 0.51
CA ASP A 540 -14.40 27.98 0.07
C ASP A 540 -12.94 27.53 -0.07
N PRO A 541 -12.61 26.26 0.23
CA PRO A 541 -11.25 25.74 0.09
C PRO A 541 -10.87 25.55 -1.39
N VAL A 542 -9.58 25.63 -1.68
CA VAL A 542 -9.01 25.19 -2.95
C VAL A 542 -8.99 23.66 -2.96
N ILE A 543 -9.52 23.05 -4.02
CA ILE A 543 -9.57 21.58 -4.16
C ILE A 543 -8.44 21.12 -5.06
N LEU A 544 -7.48 20.40 -4.50
CA LEU A 544 -6.42 19.76 -5.25
C LEU A 544 -6.86 18.40 -5.79
N PRO A 545 -6.50 18.04 -7.04
CA PRO A 545 -6.74 16.68 -7.56
C PRO A 545 -6.05 15.62 -6.70
N ARG A 546 -6.70 14.49 -6.43
CA ARG A 546 -6.10 13.39 -5.65
C ARG A 546 -4.84 12.78 -6.28
N SER A 547 -4.69 12.90 -7.59
CA SER A 547 -3.49 12.48 -8.33
C SER A 547 -2.39 13.55 -8.40
N SER A 548 -2.58 14.72 -7.76
CA SER A 548 -1.62 15.82 -7.75
C SER A 548 -0.39 15.49 -6.90
N GLU A 549 0.80 15.70 -7.43
CA GLU A 549 2.06 15.56 -6.67
C GLU A 549 2.14 16.59 -5.55
N GLY A 550 1.58 17.80 -5.76
CA GLY A 550 1.45 18.83 -4.72
C GLY A 550 0.61 18.36 -3.53
N LEU A 551 -0.52 17.70 -3.78
CA LEU A 551 -1.34 17.12 -2.71
C LEU A 551 -0.60 16.02 -1.94
N TYR A 552 0.13 15.15 -2.64
CA TYR A 552 0.97 14.12 -1.98
C TYR A 552 2.07 14.74 -1.12
N LEU A 553 2.66 15.85 -1.55
CA LEU A 553 3.64 16.57 -0.74
C LEU A 553 2.99 17.14 0.52
N LEU A 554 1.84 17.81 0.42
CA LEU A 554 1.11 18.34 1.58
C LEU A 554 0.69 17.23 2.55
N GLN A 555 0.22 16.10 2.07
CA GLN A 555 -0.07 14.93 2.91
C GLN A 555 1.16 14.48 3.69
N ARG A 556 2.31 14.33 3.01
CA ARG A 556 3.56 13.95 3.67
C ARG A 556 4.00 14.94 4.74
N VAL A 557 3.85 16.21 4.47
CA VAL A 557 4.18 17.30 5.40
C VAL A 557 3.29 17.21 6.64
N ARG A 558 1.98 17.03 6.47
CA ARG A 558 1.02 16.87 7.56
C ARG A 558 1.26 15.59 8.37
N ASP A 559 1.41 14.46 7.69
CA ASP A 559 1.63 13.15 8.33
C ASP A 559 2.91 13.16 9.16
N GLU A 560 3.94 13.85 8.70
CA GLU A 560 5.20 14.01 9.44
C GLU A 560 5.03 14.92 10.68
N ALA A 561 4.23 16.00 10.59
CA ALA A 561 3.92 16.86 11.72
C ALA A 561 3.17 16.05 12.79
N HIS A 562 2.14 15.32 12.39
CA HIS A 562 1.37 14.45 13.28
C HIS A 562 2.22 13.33 13.89
N ARG A 563 3.06 12.65 13.10
CA ARG A 563 4.00 11.62 13.57
C ARG A 563 4.97 12.20 14.61
N PHE A 564 5.49 13.40 14.38
CA PHE A 564 6.43 14.06 15.29
C PHE A 564 5.75 14.44 16.61
N ALA A 565 4.50 14.89 16.56
CA ALA A 565 3.68 15.16 17.74
C ALA A 565 3.44 13.88 18.57
N ILE A 566 2.95 12.79 17.95
CA ILE A 566 2.65 11.50 18.62
C ILE A 566 3.91 10.89 19.26
N THR A 567 5.06 10.96 18.60
CA THR A 567 6.32 10.41 19.14
C THR A 567 6.68 11.03 20.47
N HIS A 568 6.37 12.31 20.69
CA HIS A 568 6.58 12.98 21.96
C HIS A 568 5.60 12.51 23.05
N HIS A 569 4.34 12.31 22.69
CA HIS A 569 3.32 11.77 23.60
C HIS A 569 3.74 10.40 24.15
N ARG A 570 4.23 9.51 23.29
CA ARG A 570 4.73 8.18 23.69
C ARG A 570 5.95 8.28 24.61
N SER A 571 6.91 9.14 24.30
CA SER A 571 8.13 9.33 25.09
C SER A 571 7.80 9.92 26.48
N ARG A 572 6.87 10.86 26.57
CA ARG A 572 6.45 11.47 27.84
C ARG A 572 5.58 10.54 28.68
N ARG A 573 4.62 9.81 28.06
CA ARG A 573 3.84 8.76 28.75
C ARG A 573 4.76 7.70 29.36
N SER A 574 5.75 7.24 28.62
CA SER A 574 6.75 6.29 29.13
C SER A 574 7.53 6.88 30.32
N LYS A 575 7.87 8.17 30.26
CA LYS A 575 8.56 8.87 31.37
C LYS A 575 7.66 9.06 32.58
N SER A 576 6.46 9.56 32.38
CA SER A 576 5.46 9.76 33.45
C SER A 576 5.04 8.45 34.10
N MET A 577 4.86 7.38 33.32
CA MET A 577 4.56 6.05 33.83
C MET A 577 5.73 5.45 34.65
N VAL A 578 6.97 5.70 34.22
CA VAL A 578 8.17 5.32 34.97
C VAL A 578 8.29 6.13 36.26
N GLU A 579 8.02 7.42 36.21
CA GLU A 579 8.02 8.30 37.39
C GLU A 579 6.95 7.84 38.39
N SER A 580 5.72 7.60 37.94
CA SER A 580 4.60 7.14 38.76
C SER A 580 4.86 5.77 39.42
N VAL A 581 5.41 4.79 38.69
CA VAL A 581 5.72 3.45 39.25
C VAL A 581 6.83 3.49 40.29
N LEU A 582 7.78 4.39 40.16
CA LEU A 582 8.92 4.53 41.03
C LEU A 582 8.74 5.57 42.16
N ASP A 583 7.67 6.41 42.10
CA ASP A 583 7.37 7.42 43.12
C ASP A 583 6.95 6.81 44.46
N ASP A 584 6.29 5.65 44.39
CA ASP A 584 5.81 4.93 45.59
C ASP A 584 6.92 4.12 46.31
N VAL A 585 8.17 4.12 45.79
CA VAL A 585 9.26 3.36 46.38
C VAL A 585 9.96 4.14 47.51
N PRO A 586 9.86 3.74 48.77
CA PRO A 586 10.49 4.43 49.87
C PRO A 586 12.02 4.51 49.74
N GLY A 587 12.57 5.71 49.88
CA GLY A 587 14.01 5.95 49.78
C GLY A 587 14.59 6.11 48.39
N LEU A 588 13.74 6.09 47.33
CA LEU A 588 14.16 6.28 45.93
C LEU A 588 13.90 7.75 45.48
N GLY A 589 14.76 8.68 45.91
CA GLY A 589 14.68 10.09 45.49
C GLY A 589 15.04 10.28 44.01
N GLU A 590 14.73 11.50 43.51
CA GLU A 590 14.85 11.87 42.07
C GLU A 590 16.22 11.56 41.46
N VAL A 591 17.31 11.84 42.20
CA VAL A 591 18.70 11.59 41.75
C VAL A 591 18.95 10.09 41.54
N ARG A 592 18.55 9.27 42.50
CA ARG A 592 18.71 7.80 42.43
C ARG A 592 17.85 7.21 41.33
N ARG A 593 16.66 7.71 41.09
CA ARG A 593 15.76 7.35 40.03
C ARG A 593 16.36 7.62 38.66
N LYS A 594 16.94 8.80 38.46
CA LYS A 594 17.66 9.19 37.22
C LYS A 594 18.84 8.25 36.96
N THR A 595 19.61 7.91 38.01
CA THR A 595 20.76 7.00 37.90
C THR A 595 20.32 5.59 37.54
N LEU A 596 19.26 5.08 38.18
CA LEU A 596 18.65 3.80 37.90
C LEU A 596 18.19 3.68 36.43
N MET A 597 17.45 4.68 35.96
CA MET A 597 16.94 4.71 34.59
C MET A 597 18.05 4.90 33.55
N LYS A 598 19.11 5.61 33.91
CA LYS A 598 20.29 5.73 33.04
C LYS A 598 21.02 4.38 32.90
N HIS A 599 21.04 3.57 33.95
CA HIS A 599 21.71 2.28 33.95
C HIS A 599 20.93 1.23 33.14
N PHE A 600 19.62 1.11 33.35
CA PHE A 600 18.78 0.09 32.68
C PHE A 600 18.20 0.56 31.33
N GLY A 601 18.14 1.84 31.06
CA GLY A 601 17.66 2.44 29.82
C GLY A 601 16.15 2.34 29.56
N SER A 602 15.42 1.37 30.16
CA SER A 602 13.98 1.22 30.02
C SER A 602 13.34 0.48 31.19
N LEU A 603 12.06 0.74 31.47
CA LEU A 603 11.27 0.04 32.50
C LEU A 603 11.20 -1.49 32.22
N ARG A 604 11.16 -1.89 30.97
CA ARG A 604 11.16 -3.30 30.57
C ARG A 604 12.45 -4.02 30.99
N LYS A 605 13.61 -3.41 30.78
CA LYS A 605 14.89 -3.95 31.24
C LYS A 605 14.99 -3.97 32.76
N LEU A 606 14.51 -2.92 33.43
CA LEU A 606 14.44 -2.86 34.87
C LEU A 606 13.52 -3.95 35.45
N ARG A 607 12.40 -4.24 34.81
CA ARG A 607 11.48 -5.32 35.17
C ARG A 607 12.11 -6.71 35.00
N ALA A 608 12.91 -6.90 33.97
CA ALA A 608 13.61 -8.16 33.71
C ALA A 608 14.81 -8.40 34.65
N ALA A 609 15.37 -7.34 35.25
CA ALA A 609 16.52 -7.41 36.14
C ALA A 609 16.17 -8.03 37.51
N THR A 610 17.15 -8.70 38.11
CA THR A 610 17.04 -9.22 39.48
C THR A 610 17.26 -8.11 40.51
N ALA A 611 16.84 -8.36 41.78
CA ALA A 611 17.09 -7.41 42.87
C ALA A 611 18.59 -7.18 43.10
N GLU A 612 19.42 -8.20 42.85
CA GLU A 612 20.88 -8.12 42.97
C GLU A 612 21.48 -7.22 41.86
N GLU A 613 21.02 -7.36 40.65
CA GLU A 613 21.44 -6.48 39.54
C GLU A 613 21.01 -5.02 39.75
N ILE A 614 19.85 -4.80 40.35
CA ILE A 614 19.37 -3.45 40.71
C ILE A 614 20.23 -2.85 41.85
N ALA A 615 20.69 -3.66 42.78
CA ALA A 615 21.53 -3.23 43.92
C ALA A 615 22.96 -2.83 43.49
N VAL A 616 23.42 -3.21 42.30
CA VAL A 616 24.73 -2.80 41.74
C VAL A 616 24.73 -1.29 41.35
N VAL A 617 23.55 -0.69 41.16
CA VAL A 617 23.45 0.73 40.77
C VAL A 617 23.91 1.63 41.95
N PRO A 618 24.86 2.58 41.70
CA PRO A 618 25.37 3.44 42.74
C PRO A 618 24.27 4.19 43.51
N GLY A 619 24.27 4.06 44.82
CA GLY A 619 23.29 4.70 45.72
C GLY A 619 21.99 3.91 45.93
N ILE A 620 21.87 2.69 45.43
CA ILE A 620 20.75 1.79 45.70
C ILE A 620 21.21 0.61 46.55
N GLY A 621 20.71 0.54 47.79
CA GLY A 621 21.00 -0.57 48.68
C GLY A 621 20.07 -1.77 48.45
N PRO A 622 20.40 -2.95 49.05
CA PRO A 622 19.62 -4.18 48.84
C PRO A 622 18.13 -4.05 49.20
N ALA A 623 17.81 -3.38 50.28
CA ALA A 623 16.42 -3.15 50.70
C ALA A 623 15.64 -2.26 49.70
N THR A 624 16.28 -1.22 49.15
CA THR A 624 15.69 -0.37 48.12
C THR A 624 15.56 -1.10 46.79
N ALA A 625 16.53 -1.95 46.43
CA ALA A 625 16.46 -2.77 45.21
C ALA A 625 15.30 -3.79 45.26
N THR A 626 15.06 -4.42 46.40
CA THR A 626 13.91 -5.31 46.60
C THR A 626 12.59 -4.55 46.53
N ALA A 627 12.51 -3.33 47.09
CA ALA A 627 11.32 -2.47 47.01
C ALA A 627 11.04 -2.03 45.58
N ILE A 628 12.09 -1.67 44.81
CA ILE A 628 11.98 -1.33 43.38
C ILE A 628 11.44 -2.51 42.59
N LYS A 629 12.00 -3.71 42.80
CA LYS A 629 11.57 -4.91 42.11
C LYS A 629 10.10 -5.23 42.40
N ALA A 630 9.68 -5.16 43.65
CA ALA A 630 8.29 -5.38 44.07
C ALA A 630 7.33 -4.33 43.45
N ALA A 631 7.72 -3.05 43.41
CA ALA A 631 6.91 -1.98 42.82
C ALA A 631 6.73 -2.17 41.31
N VAL A 632 7.79 -2.58 40.61
CA VAL A 632 7.78 -2.77 39.15
C VAL A 632 7.00 -4.04 38.76
N GLU A 633 6.96 -5.09 39.63
CA GLU A 633 6.17 -6.30 39.44
C GLU A 633 4.69 -6.07 39.76
N LYS A 634 4.36 -5.39 40.86
CA LYS A 634 2.97 -5.09 41.26
C LYS A 634 2.18 -4.30 40.22
N ASN A 635 2.83 -3.42 39.48
CA ASN A 635 2.23 -2.67 38.38
C ASN A 635 2.29 -3.41 37.02
N GLY A 636 2.67 -4.68 37.00
CA GLY A 636 2.74 -5.54 35.82
C GLY A 636 1.51 -6.41 35.56
N SER A 637 0.53 -6.44 36.47
CA SER A 637 -0.68 -7.27 36.37
C SER A 637 -1.90 -6.54 35.79
N GLY A 638 -1.72 -5.43 35.12
CA GLY A 638 -2.78 -4.69 34.46
C GLY A 638 -2.33 -4.20 33.07
N VAL A 639 -2.96 -4.76 32.06
CA VAL A 639 -3.05 -4.24 30.69
C VAL A 639 -1.78 -4.33 29.84
N ALA A 640 -1.72 -5.35 28.99
CA ALA A 640 -0.80 -5.38 27.88
C ALA A 640 -1.28 -4.40 26.78
N VAL A 641 -0.51 -3.36 26.53
CA VAL A 641 -0.77 -2.44 25.41
C VAL A 641 0.05 -2.91 24.21
N ASN A 642 -0.59 -3.21 23.11
CA ASN A 642 0.08 -3.50 21.84
C ASN A 642 0.91 -2.28 21.43
N THR A 643 2.22 -2.40 21.45
CA THR A 643 3.14 -1.29 21.18
C THR A 643 3.17 -0.83 19.72
N ALA A 644 2.54 -1.57 18.82
CA ALA A 644 2.44 -1.24 17.40
C ALA A 644 1.12 -0.51 17.06
N THR A 645 0.00 -0.87 17.70
CA THR A 645 -1.33 -0.31 17.41
C THR A 645 -1.85 0.64 18.49
N GLY A 646 -1.31 0.57 19.71
CA GLY A 646 -1.77 1.38 20.84
C GLY A 646 -3.06 0.87 21.50
N GLU A 647 -3.56 -0.30 21.10
CA GLU A 647 -4.74 -0.94 21.67
C GLU A 647 -4.42 -1.65 22.99
N VAL A 648 -5.41 -1.58 23.89
CA VAL A 648 -5.38 -2.17 25.22
C VAL A 648 -5.98 -3.57 25.11
N GLU A 649 -5.16 -4.62 25.26
CA GLU A 649 -5.67 -5.98 25.40
C GLU A 649 -6.08 -6.20 26.86
N GLU A 650 -7.39 -6.27 27.12
CA GLU A 650 -7.94 -6.80 28.37
C GLU A 650 -7.79 -8.32 28.36
N THR A 651 -7.06 -8.87 29.33
CA THR A 651 -6.96 -10.31 29.60
C THR A 651 -8.16 -10.79 30.41
#